data_425e2a5a05d5ccf9e6814fb838ffa961
#
_entry.id   425e2a5a05d5ccf9e6814fb838ffa961
#
_cell.length_a   1.000
_cell.length_b   1.000
_cell.length_c   1.000
_cell.angle_alpha   90.00
_cell.angle_beta   90.00
_cell.angle_gamma   90.00
#
_symmetry.space_group_name_H-M   'P 1'
#
loop_
_entity.id
_entity.type
_entity.pdbx_description
1 polymer ?
#
loop_
_entity_poly.entity_id
_entity_poly.type
_entity_poly.pdbx_seq_one_letter_code
_entity_poly.pdbx_strand_id
1 'polypeptide(L)'
;MVVIGIVVAETWPGSTNERSPATAVHRPLHHRSVPPKATAIPAVESGLLPWSLKAPLSRAVVLPVVGNQLSVLGGLTTGNTSSSGIYTLDTSTGALAPAGDLTGRLHDASGAVIAGKDVVFGGGDATTVGVVQAFPEPSGPALSAGSPTPTATVVGSLPQARSDSSSVTIGSTTYVVGGYDGTNADAVVLGTTDGRTFSTVATLPVPVRYGAVAAVGGRIYVFGGQAITGAGAGQPVDTVQAVDPTRHHAAVVGHLPEPISGAAAVTLTGSVYVVGGESTVPQPSTPGMGTTQTSASSSSSPGLGKSGAVPDARRTATGSAILTAAASGTTNTVSTIWSFDPISQRTEVAGRLQVPVSHAGVAVIGSRAWLVGGESGGTPVTAVQMLTPDAAFGTAGAAGAGSPYFGANLLIADRGNDRLLVLDAAMHILWTYPSATSGPDPLGFYFPDDAFFIDKGTAIISNQEQNETIVEIGYPSGKILWSYGHPKQPGTAVGYLHEPDDAYLLKNGQITVADAQNCRVLVLNADHTVADQIGTDGVCVHNPPASMGSPNGDTPLADGNLLVSEINGSWVTEYTPHGALVWTVHLPIAYPSDPQQIGPDLYLIADYSTPGQVLEFTRTGQIIYRYDVATGPGMLDHPSLAELLPSGVVMANDDYRNRMVAFDPKTGALVWQYGVNDQAGTAPGMLNTPDGFDLLLPDGSTPTHQATG
;
A
#
# COMPACT_ATOMS: atom_id res chain seq x y z
N MET A 1 -9.63 -70.79 -25.44
CA MET A 1 -10.57 -71.13 -26.45
C MET A 1 -10.36 -70.19 -27.61
N VAL A 2 -9.77 -70.69 -28.60
CA VAL A 2 -9.39 -70.27 -29.96
C VAL A 2 -10.62 -70.00 -30.82
N VAL A 3 -10.51 -69.06 -31.73
CA VAL A 3 -10.94 -69.09 -33.15
C VAL A 3 -10.67 -67.64 -33.70
N ILE A 4 -9.70 -67.33 -34.49
CA ILE A 4 -9.24 -67.61 -35.90
C ILE A 4 -10.38 -67.50 -36.95
N GLY A 5 -10.15 -66.66 -37.92
CA GLY A 5 -10.81 -66.57 -39.23
C GLY A 5 -10.27 -65.36 -39.99
N ILE A 6 -9.30 -65.37 -40.76
CA ILE A 6 -8.82 -65.78 -42.11
C ILE A 6 -9.70 -65.32 -43.27
N VAL A 7 -9.19 -64.32 -44.04
CA VAL A 7 -8.88 -64.21 -45.49
C VAL A 7 -10.02 -64.19 -46.49
N VAL A 8 -9.96 -63.29 -47.48
CA VAL A 8 -9.58 -63.59 -48.88
C VAL A 8 -9.30 -62.31 -49.66
N ALA A 9 -8.23 -62.35 -50.45
CA ALA A 9 -7.78 -61.38 -51.45
C ALA A 9 -8.41 -61.71 -52.83
N GLU A 10 -8.54 -60.70 -53.69
CA GLU A 10 -8.51 -60.90 -55.14
C GLU A 10 -7.80 -59.79 -55.88
N THR A 11 -7.22 -60.16 -57.03
CA THR A 11 -6.06 -59.66 -57.72
C THR A 11 -6.37 -58.98 -59.05
N TRP A 12 -5.58 -57.95 -59.40
CA TRP A 12 -4.92 -57.55 -60.66
C TRP A 12 -5.70 -57.13 -61.92
N PRO A 13 -5.03 -56.44 -62.97
CA PRO A 13 -3.66 -55.93 -63.12
C PRO A 13 -3.46 -54.56 -63.84
N GLY A 14 -2.22 -54.03 -63.79
CA GLY A 14 -1.50 -53.49 -64.98
C GLY A 14 -1.27 -51.98 -65.08
N SER A 15 -0.08 -51.49 -64.92
CA SER A 15 1.02 -51.28 -65.87
C SER A 15 2.09 -50.28 -65.35
N THR A 16 3.29 -50.71 -65.51
CA THR A 16 4.63 -50.10 -65.56
C THR A 16 4.81 -48.61 -65.71
N ASN A 17 5.64 -48.02 -64.81
CA ASN A 17 6.84 -47.27 -65.22
C ASN A 17 7.83 -47.08 -64.04
N GLU A 18 9.07 -47.48 -64.30
CA GLU A 18 10.23 -47.39 -63.42
C GLU A 18 10.71 -45.99 -63.24
N ARG A 19 11.00 -45.63 -61.98
CA ARG A 19 12.06 -44.70 -61.63
C ARG A 19 12.58 -45.04 -60.21
N SER A 20 13.95 -45.20 -60.15
CA SER A 20 14.73 -45.56 -59.00
C SER A 20 14.50 -44.70 -57.75
N PRO A 21 14.69 -45.29 -56.54
CA PRO A 21 14.43 -44.56 -55.29
C PRO A 21 15.61 -43.67 -54.86
N ALA A 22 15.32 -42.41 -54.60
CA ALA A 22 16.23 -41.54 -53.86
C ALA A 22 16.15 -41.87 -52.36
N THR A 23 17.29 -42.17 -51.77
CA THR A 23 17.49 -42.43 -50.36
C THR A 23 17.03 -41.23 -49.52
N ALA A 24 15.92 -41.33 -48.78
CA ALA A 24 15.47 -40.34 -47.80
C ALA A 24 16.36 -40.46 -46.54
N VAL A 25 17.21 -39.46 -46.35
CA VAL A 25 17.94 -39.28 -45.10
C VAL A 25 16.91 -38.82 -44.02
N HIS A 26 16.62 -39.67 -43.07
CA HIS A 26 15.86 -39.31 -41.87
C HIS A 26 16.69 -38.32 -41.07
N ARG A 27 16.28 -37.03 -41.09
CA ARG A 27 16.69 -36.03 -40.13
C ARG A 27 15.93 -36.29 -38.83
N PRO A 28 16.61 -36.39 -37.67
CA PRO A 28 15.88 -36.50 -36.40
C PRO A 28 15.10 -35.20 -36.15
N LEU A 29 13.82 -35.34 -35.88
CA LEU A 29 12.99 -34.24 -35.36
C LEU A 29 13.57 -33.82 -34.03
N HIS A 30 14.21 -32.67 -34.01
CA HIS A 30 14.52 -32.00 -32.75
C HIS A 30 13.20 -31.71 -32.07
N HIS A 31 12.87 -32.42 -30.99
CA HIS A 31 11.87 -32.01 -30.02
C HIS A 31 12.29 -30.64 -29.50
N ARG A 32 11.62 -29.61 -29.96
CA ARG A 32 11.68 -28.28 -29.37
C ARG A 32 11.12 -28.45 -27.96
N SER A 33 11.97 -28.49 -26.96
CA SER A 33 11.54 -28.42 -25.56
C SER A 33 10.74 -27.15 -25.43
N VAL A 34 9.47 -27.30 -25.07
CA VAL A 34 8.63 -26.14 -24.64
C VAL A 34 9.33 -25.56 -23.43
N PRO A 35 9.72 -24.28 -23.43
CA PRO A 35 10.33 -23.71 -22.26
C PRO A 35 9.34 -23.86 -21.08
N PRO A 36 9.82 -24.15 -19.88
CA PRO A 36 8.96 -24.23 -18.71
C PRO A 36 8.17 -22.93 -18.59
N LYS A 37 6.88 -23.06 -18.35
CA LYS A 37 5.99 -21.91 -18.16
C LYS A 37 6.56 -21.11 -16.99
N ALA A 38 6.93 -19.87 -17.25
CA ALA A 38 7.41 -18.98 -16.19
C ALA A 38 6.35 -18.97 -15.07
N THR A 39 6.76 -19.34 -13.87
CA THR A 39 5.92 -19.22 -12.68
C THR A 39 5.76 -17.72 -12.43
N ALA A 40 4.54 -17.24 -12.37
CA ALA A 40 4.29 -15.85 -12.02
C ALA A 40 4.91 -15.59 -10.62
N ILE A 41 5.71 -14.52 -10.50
CA ILE A 41 6.23 -14.10 -9.20
C ILE A 41 5.06 -13.49 -8.44
N PRO A 42 4.83 -13.84 -7.16
CA PRO A 42 3.77 -13.25 -6.37
C PRO A 42 3.87 -11.73 -6.32
N ALA A 43 2.76 -11.04 -6.38
CA ALA A 43 2.68 -9.64 -6.04
C ALA A 43 3.11 -9.43 -4.58
N VAL A 44 3.56 -8.23 -4.27
CA VAL A 44 3.89 -7.83 -2.90
C VAL A 44 3.09 -6.61 -2.53
N GLU A 45 2.50 -6.66 -1.35
CA GLU A 45 1.77 -5.55 -0.77
C GLU A 45 2.65 -4.74 0.14
N SER A 46 2.44 -3.43 0.14
CA SER A 46 3.06 -2.54 1.11
C SER A 46 1.98 -1.88 1.95
N GLY A 47 2.08 -2.08 3.27
CA GLY A 47 1.24 -1.40 4.25
C GLY A 47 2.03 -0.34 5.00
N LEU A 48 1.43 0.84 5.20
CA LEU A 48 1.95 1.85 6.11
C LEU A 48 1.46 1.50 7.52
N LEU A 49 2.38 1.39 8.47
CA LEU A 49 1.97 1.08 9.84
C LEU A 49 1.22 2.26 10.48
N PRO A 50 0.24 2.02 11.35
CA PRO A 50 -0.56 3.06 11.99
C PRO A 50 0.23 3.93 12.98
N TRP A 51 1.45 3.56 13.25
CA TRP A 51 2.39 4.31 14.07
C TRP A 51 3.63 4.68 13.26
N SER A 52 4.37 5.67 13.71
CA SER A 52 5.59 6.15 13.06
C SER A 52 6.72 6.30 14.08
N LEU A 53 7.95 6.43 13.61
CA LEU A 53 9.08 6.76 14.47
C LEU A 53 8.85 8.14 15.11
N LYS A 54 9.29 8.29 16.36
CA LYS A 54 9.19 9.58 17.09
C LYS A 54 10.03 10.69 16.48
N ALA A 55 11.05 10.34 15.71
CA ALA A 55 11.90 11.26 14.98
C ALA A 55 12.31 10.65 13.65
N PRO A 56 12.53 11.46 12.59
CA PRO A 56 13.00 10.96 11.30
C PRO A 56 14.34 10.23 11.44
N LEU A 57 14.48 9.13 10.68
CA LEU A 57 15.67 8.30 10.67
C LEU A 57 15.90 7.73 9.28
N SER A 58 17.12 7.81 8.77
CA SER A 58 17.53 7.16 7.52
C SER A 58 18.90 6.50 7.70
N ARG A 59 19.30 5.66 6.73
CA ARG A 59 20.64 5.08 6.64
C ARG A 59 21.08 4.32 7.90
N ALA A 60 20.12 3.79 8.66
CA ALA A 60 20.35 2.96 9.83
C ALA A 60 20.49 1.49 9.44
N VAL A 61 21.26 0.75 10.21
CA VAL A 61 21.24 -0.72 10.16
C VAL A 61 19.98 -1.20 10.90
N VAL A 62 19.17 -2.03 10.24
CA VAL A 62 17.99 -2.64 10.85
C VAL A 62 18.12 -4.15 10.75
N LEU A 63 18.05 -4.85 11.89
CA LEU A 63 18.23 -6.28 11.99
C LEU A 63 17.07 -6.94 12.71
N PRO A 64 16.68 -8.18 12.33
CA PRO A 64 15.63 -8.90 13.05
C PRO A 64 16.11 -9.35 14.43
N VAL A 65 15.24 -9.25 15.43
CA VAL A 65 15.40 -9.77 16.79
C VAL A 65 14.37 -10.88 17.01
N VAL A 66 14.59 -11.73 18.01
CA VAL A 66 13.64 -12.77 18.38
C VAL A 66 12.26 -12.18 18.70
N GLY A 67 11.21 -12.77 18.17
CA GLY A 67 9.83 -12.28 18.29
C GLY A 67 9.49 -11.22 17.26
N ASN A 68 8.67 -10.23 17.65
CA ASN A 68 8.22 -9.14 16.78
C ASN A 68 9.06 -7.87 17.00
N GLN A 69 10.37 -8.00 17.11
CA GLN A 69 11.25 -6.87 17.40
C GLN A 69 12.35 -6.72 16.35
N LEU A 70 12.79 -5.48 16.16
CA LEU A 70 13.91 -5.10 15.30
C LEU A 70 14.95 -4.35 16.11
N SER A 71 16.23 -4.63 15.88
CA SER A 71 17.33 -3.77 16.29
C SER A 71 17.50 -2.67 15.26
N VAL A 72 17.58 -1.42 15.74
CA VAL A 72 17.87 -0.23 14.91
C VAL A 72 19.16 0.39 15.42
N LEU A 73 20.21 0.40 14.59
CA LEU A 73 21.57 0.76 15.01
C LEU A 73 22.10 1.92 14.17
N GLY A 74 22.53 2.99 14.84
CA GLY A 74 23.09 4.18 14.20
C GLY A 74 22.09 4.93 13.33
N GLY A 75 22.52 5.35 12.14
CA GLY A 75 21.70 6.05 11.14
C GLY A 75 21.84 7.57 11.19
N LEU A 76 21.11 8.22 10.28
CA LEU A 76 21.11 9.67 10.10
C LEU A 76 19.79 10.24 10.62
N THR A 77 19.88 11.18 11.54
CA THR A 77 18.73 11.85 12.16
C THR A 77 18.52 13.25 11.58
N THR A 78 17.52 13.96 12.07
CA THR A 78 17.21 15.35 11.67
C THR A 78 18.46 16.23 11.67
N GLY A 79 18.63 17.04 10.63
CA GLY A 79 19.79 17.92 10.46
C GLY A 79 21.06 17.20 10.04
N ASN A 80 20.94 16.03 9.40
CA ASN A 80 22.06 15.22 8.90
C ASN A 80 23.07 14.87 10.00
N THR A 81 22.58 14.48 11.17
CA THR A 81 23.42 14.12 12.31
C THR A 81 23.48 12.61 12.48
N SER A 82 24.67 12.03 12.45
CA SER A 82 24.86 10.60 12.70
C SER A 82 24.55 10.22 14.15
N SER A 83 23.97 9.06 14.34
CA SER A 83 23.61 8.50 15.65
C SER A 83 24.59 7.41 16.10
N SER A 84 24.82 7.29 17.41
CA SER A 84 25.44 6.11 18.02
C SER A 84 24.41 5.16 18.63
N GLY A 85 23.15 5.58 18.75
CA GLY A 85 22.14 4.84 19.48
C GLY A 85 21.84 3.47 18.89
N ILE A 86 21.59 2.50 19.78
CA ILE A 86 21.04 1.19 19.49
C ILE A 86 19.67 1.12 20.16
N TYR A 87 18.65 0.81 19.39
CA TYR A 87 17.26 0.75 19.85
C TYR A 87 16.65 -0.59 19.51
N THR A 88 15.69 -1.00 20.32
CA THR A 88 14.75 -2.08 19.99
C THR A 88 13.43 -1.46 19.56
N LEU A 89 12.95 -1.80 18.36
CA LEU A 89 11.67 -1.37 17.81
C LEU A 89 10.70 -2.55 17.88
N ASP A 90 9.63 -2.40 18.62
CA ASP A 90 8.51 -3.35 18.62
C ASP A 90 7.64 -3.10 17.38
N THR A 91 7.52 -4.10 16.52
CA THR A 91 6.81 -3.97 15.24
C THR A 91 5.30 -3.97 15.38
N SER A 92 4.76 -4.33 16.54
CA SER A 92 3.32 -4.33 16.80
C SER A 92 2.81 -2.99 17.36
N THR A 93 3.67 -2.29 18.12
CA THR A 93 3.27 -1.08 18.84
C THR A 93 4.01 0.19 18.38
N GLY A 94 5.11 0.04 17.61
CA GLY A 94 5.99 1.15 17.27
C GLY A 94 6.83 1.67 18.43
N ALA A 95 6.81 0.98 19.57
CA ALA A 95 7.61 1.38 20.73
C ALA A 95 9.10 1.23 20.42
N LEU A 96 9.82 2.36 20.48
CA LEU A 96 11.26 2.42 20.29
C LEU A 96 11.93 2.59 21.66
N ALA A 97 12.60 1.53 22.13
CA ALA A 97 13.27 1.49 23.42
C ALA A 97 14.80 1.54 23.27
N PRO A 98 15.52 2.37 24.05
CA PRO A 98 16.99 2.34 24.04
C PRO A 98 17.51 0.97 24.52
N ALA A 99 18.45 0.40 23.76
CA ALA A 99 19.12 -0.85 24.08
C ALA A 99 20.63 -0.67 24.38
N GLY A 100 21.28 0.31 23.76
CA GLY A 100 22.71 0.55 23.92
C GLY A 100 23.25 1.65 23.02
N ASP A 101 24.57 1.70 22.89
CA ASP A 101 25.28 2.59 21.99
C ASP A 101 26.35 1.84 21.19
N LEU A 102 26.57 2.26 19.95
CA LEU A 102 27.76 1.95 19.16
C LEU A 102 28.99 2.64 19.75
N THR A 103 30.19 2.21 19.40
CA THR A 103 31.45 2.82 19.89
C THR A 103 31.68 4.26 19.37
N GLY A 104 30.90 4.68 18.38
CA GLY A 104 30.91 6.01 17.79
C GLY A 104 29.65 6.24 16.94
N ARG A 105 29.43 7.49 16.57
CA ARG A 105 28.35 7.87 15.66
C ARG A 105 28.64 7.34 14.27
N LEU A 106 27.63 6.77 13.61
CA LEU A 106 27.75 6.33 12.22
C LEU A 106 26.40 6.22 11.50
N HIS A 107 26.45 6.35 10.20
CA HIS A 107 25.39 6.05 9.24
C HIS A 107 26.01 5.30 8.04
N ASP A 108 25.18 4.85 7.10
CA ASP A 108 25.62 4.13 5.90
C ASP A 108 26.50 2.89 6.18
N ALA A 109 26.31 2.27 7.33
CA ALA A 109 26.88 0.97 7.64
C ALA A 109 25.99 -0.15 7.10
N SER A 110 26.58 -1.34 6.93
CA SER A 110 25.81 -2.57 6.77
C SER A 110 25.86 -3.43 8.04
N GLY A 111 24.98 -4.44 8.16
CA GLY A 111 24.94 -5.25 9.37
C GLY A 111 24.32 -6.61 9.16
N ALA A 112 24.61 -7.53 10.07
CA ALA A 112 24.04 -8.87 10.08
C ALA A 112 23.99 -9.44 11.50
N VAL A 113 23.12 -10.39 11.74
CA VAL A 113 23.15 -11.21 12.95
C VAL A 113 24.15 -12.34 12.76
N ILE A 114 25.23 -12.36 13.57
CA ILE A 114 26.27 -13.40 13.55
C ILE A 114 26.40 -13.99 14.95
N ALA A 115 26.15 -15.28 15.09
CA ALA A 115 26.24 -16.02 16.36
C ALA A 115 25.44 -15.35 17.50
N GLY A 116 24.21 -14.88 17.21
CA GLY A 116 23.32 -14.23 18.18
C GLY A 116 23.80 -12.84 18.63
N LYS A 117 24.51 -12.13 17.75
CA LYS A 117 24.93 -10.74 17.98
C LYS A 117 24.62 -9.91 16.75
N ASP A 118 24.20 -8.69 16.99
CA ASP A 118 24.13 -7.66 15.95
C ASP A 118 25.56 -7.21 15.62
N VAL A 119 25.99 -7.46 14.39
CA VAL A 119 27.32 -7.06 13.90
C VAL A 119 27.17 -5.97 12.86
N VAL A 120 27.85 -4.86 13.06
CA VAL A 120 27.82 -3.68 12.18
C VAL A 120 29.17 -3.55 11.49
N PHE A 121 29.16 -3.38 10.18
CA PHE A 121 30.33 -3.32 9.31
C PHE A 121 30.52 -1.90 8.77
N GLY A 122 31.63 -1.27 9.09
CA GLY A 122 32.03 0.02 8.53
C GLY A 122 31.05 1.17 8.84
N GLY A 123 30.65 1.88 7.78
CA GLY A 123 29.88 3.12 7.86
C GLY A 123 30.78 4.35 8.01
N GLY A 124 30.20 5.46 8.49
CA GLY A 124 30.97 6.67 8.73
C GLY A 124 30.16 7.75 9.43
N ASP A 125 30.88 8.81 9.82
CA ASP A 125 30.32 10.09 10.23
C ASP A 125 30.93 11.18 9.32
N ALA A 126 31.99 11.84 9.72
CA ALA A 126 32.70 12.74 8.82
C ALA A 126 33.63 12.01 7.83
N THR A 127 34.02 10.79 8.13
CA THR A 127 34.88 9.94 7.29
C THR A 127 34.43 8.50 7.30
N THR A 128 34.68 7.79 6.21
CA THR A 128 34.46 6.36 6.10
C THR A 128 35.37 5.58 7.04
N VAL A 129 34.82 4.59 7.76
CA VAL A 129 35.56 3.76 8.71
C VAL A 129 35.52 2.28 8.36
N GLY A 130 36.50 1.51 8.81
CA GLY A 130 36.56 0.07 8.62
C GLY A 130 36.22 -0.73 9.89
N VAL A 131 35.78 -0.08 10.95
CA VAL A 131 35.50 -0.72 12.25
C VAL A 131 34.37 -1.74 12.10
N VAL A 132 34.55 -2.91 12.71
CA VAL A 132 33.49 -3.91 12.88
C VAL A 132 33.16 -3.99 14.36
N GLN A 133 31.89 -3.78 14.68
CA GLN A 133 31.37 -3.74 16.04
C GLN A 133 30.32 -4.83 16.24
N ALA A 134 30.30 -5.42 17.44
CA ALA A 134 29.27 -6.39 17.80
C ALA A 134 28.55 -5.93 19.08
N PHE A 135 27.25 -6.07 19.07
CA PHE A 135 26.37 -5.85 20.20
C PHE A 135 25.59 -7.15 20.50
N PRO A 136 25.42 -7.56 21.76
CA PRO A 136 24.56 -8.68 22.07
C PRO A 136 23.15 -8.42 21.54
N GLU A 137 22.55 -9.39 20.88
CA GLU A 137 21.16 -9.27 20.44
C GLU A 137 20.28 -8.84 21.64
N PRO A 138 19.48 -7.77 21.51
CA PRO A 138 18.66 -7.29 22.62
C PRO A 138 17.62 -8.37 23.01
N SER A 139 17.79 -8.99 24.14
CA SER A 139 16.99 -10.13 24.63
C SER A 139 16.39 -9.89 26.02
N GLY A 140 15.94 -8.66 26.31
CA GLY A 140 15.40 -8.35 27.63
C GLY A 140 14.49 -7.13 27.66
N PRO A 141 13.87 -6.83 28.81
CA PRO A 141 13.07 -5.64 28.95
C PRO A 141 13.94 -4.38 28.69
N ALA A 142 13.27 -3.31 28.20
CA ALA A 142 13.92 -2.02 27.99
C ALA A 142 14.77 -1.58 29.20
N LEU A 143 15.89 -0.91 28.94
CA LEU A 143 16.77 -0.40 30.00
C LEU A 143 15.97 0.51 30.94
N SER A 144 16.07 0.25 32.24
CA SER A 144 15.46 1.13 33.25
C SER A 144 16.18 2.46 33.27
N ALA A 145 15.45 3.55 33.54
CA ALA A 145 16.05 4.87 33.70
C ALA A 145 17.16 4.86 34.76
N GLY A 146 18.38 5.30 34.38
CA GLY A 146 19.55 5.30 35.26
C GLY A 146 20.44 4.05 35.20
N SER A 147 20.09 3.03 34.42
CA SER A 147 21.00 1.90 34.17
C SER A 147 22.17 2.35 33.27
N PRO A 148 23.38 1.81 33.45
CA PRO A 148 24.47 2.04 32.50
C PRO A 148 24.07 1.58 31.10
N THR A 149 24.26 2.42 30.10
CA THR A 149 23.96 2.09 28.71
C THR A 149 25.04 1.13 28.18
N PRO A 150 24.69 -0.12 27.76
CA PRO A 150 25.66 -1.02 27.17
C PRO A 150 26.25 -0.44 25.90
N THR A 151 27.56 -0.62 25.68
CA THR A 151 28.23 -0.17 24.47
C THR A 151 28.69 -1.38 23.65
N ALA A 152 28.55 -1.28 22.33
CA ALA A 152 29.06 -2.27 21.39
C ALA A 152 30.57 -2.49 21.57
N THR A 153 31.03 -3.67 21.22
CA THR A 153 32.46 -4.01 21.31
C THR A 153 33.07 -4.06 19.91
N VAL A 154 34.20 -3.41 19.70
CA VAL A 154 34.98 -3.57 18.48
C VAL A 154 35.51 -5.01 18.43
N VAL A 155 35.15 -5.75 17.39
CA VAL A 155 35.51 -7.17 17.22
C VAL A 155 36.48 -7.40 16.08
N GLY A 156 36.60 -6.46 15.14
CA GLY A 156 37.47 -6.57 13.99
C GLY A 156 37.53 -5.28 13.16
N SER A 157 38.08 -5.40 11.97
CA SER A 157 38.11 -4.34 10.97
C SER A 157 37.96 -4.95 9.59
N LEU A 158 37.26 -4.28 8.69
CA LEU A 158 37.26 -4.57 7.27
C LEU A 158 38.67 -4.40 6.70
N PRO A 159 39.06 -5.19 5.69
CA PRO A 159 40.36 -5.04 5.01
C PRO A 159 40.59 -3.65 4.43
N GLN A 160 39.50 -2.99 4.03
CA GLN A 160 39.46 -1.60 3.57
C GLN A 160 38.25 -0.93 4.20
N ALA A 161 38.40 0.31 4.68
CA ALA A 161 37.28 1.10 5.19
C ALA A 161 36.22 1.26 4.11
N ARG A 162 34.95 1.13 4.47
CA ARG A 162 33.84 1.37 3.55
C ARG A 162 32.55 1.77 4.25
N SER A 163 31.84 2.71 3.65
CA SER A 163 30.45 3.06 3.91
C SER A 163 29.59 2.64 2.73
N ASP A 164 28.27 2.88 2.77
CA ASP A 164 27.35 2.72 1.65
C ASP A 164 27.32 1.28 1.08
N SER A 165 27.80 0.31 1.87
CA SER A 165 27.79 -1.11 1.54
C SER A 165 26.49 -1.77 2.00
N SER A 166 26.16 -2.88 1.36
CA SER A 166 25.07 -3.77 1.79
C SER A 166 25.62 -5.09 2.28
N SER A 167 24.87 -5.80 3.11
CA SER A 167 25.22 -7.13 3.58
C SER A 167 24.06 -8.12 3.41
N VAL A 168 24.42 -9.39 3.18
CA VAL A 168 23.47 -10.50 3.07
C VAL A 168 24.11 -11.78 3.59
N THR A 169 23.29 -12.66 4.19
CA THR A 169 23.77 -13.93 4.75
C THR A 169 23.25 -15.12 3.93
N ILE A 170 24.14 -16.05 3.59
CA ILE A 170 23.78 -17.35 3.00
C ILE A 170 24.35 -18.44 3.92
N GLY A 171 23.49 -19.24 4.51
CA GLY A 171 23.88 -20.23 5.50
C GLY A 171 24.54 -19.56 6.72
N SER A 172 25.81 -19.91 6.99
CA SER A 172 26.59 -19.32 8.09
C SER A 172 27.53 -18.19 7.65
N THR A 173 27.55 -17.83 6.37
CA THR A 173 28.47 -16.82 5.84
C THR A 173 27.71 -15.54 5.51
N THR A 174 28.17 -14.43 6.10
CA THR A 174 27.72 -13.09 5.76
C THR A 174 28.66 -12.49 4.72
N TYR A 175 28.07 -11.85 3.72
CA TYR A 175 28.77 -11.18 2.64
C TYR A 175 28.58 -9.67 2.74
N VAL A 176 29.68 -8.91 2.67
CA VAL A 176 29.65 -7.43 2.58
C VAL A 176 29.97 -7.06 1.14
N VAL A 177 29.07 -6.32 0.50
CA VAL A 177 29.03 -6.14 -0.95
C VAL A 177 29.07 -4.65 -1.31
N GLY A 178 29.93 -4.29 -2.22
CA GLY A 178 30.06 -2.91 -2.70
C GLY A 178 30.48 -1.92 -1.61
N GLY A 179 30.05 -0.67 -1.76
CA GLY A 179 30.32 0.39 -0.82
C GLY A 179 31.23 1.48 -1.37
N TYR A 180 31.74 2.34 -0.48
CA TYR A 180 32.54 3.51 -0.80
C TYR A 180 33.71 3.63 0.20
N ASP A 181 34.93 3.77 -0.29
CA ASP A 181 36.15 3.82 0.52
C ASP A 181 36.55 5.24 0.96
N GLY A 182 35.72 6.22 0.63
CA GLY A 182 36.00 7.65 0.79
C GLY A 182 36.50 8.33 -0.49
N THR A 183 36.76 7.53 -1.55
CA THR A 183 37.26 8.03 -2.84
C THR A 183 36.57 7.34 -4.02
N ASN A 184 36.44 6.00 -3.96
CA ASN A 184 35.90 5.19 -5.05
C ASN A 184 34.79 4.26 -4.55
N ALA A 185 33.90 3.84 -5.47
CA ALA A 185 33.03 2.71 -5.22
C ALA A 185 33.84 1.42 -5.17
N ASP A 186 33.53 0.54 -4.21
CA ASP A 186 34.22 -0.72 -4.03
C ASP A 186 33.56 -1.82 -4.89
N ALA A 187 34.40 -2.64 -5.52
CA ALA A 187 33.97 -3.79 -6.30
C ALA A 187 34.08 -5.10 -5.50
N VAL A 188 34.83 -5.13 -4.39
CA VAL A 188 35.17 -6.36 -3.69
C VAL A 188 34.00 -6.85 -2.85
N VAL A 189 33.61 -8.11 -3.06
CA VAL A 189 32.70 -8.86 -2.20
C VAL A 189 33.51 -9.60 -1.16
N LEU A 190 33.29 -9.26 0.13
CA LEU A 190 33.94 -9.90 1.27
C LEU A 190 33.00 -10.93 1.89
N GLY A 191 33.56 -12.07 2.36
CA GLY A 191 32.85 -13.07 3.14
C GLY A 191 33.44 -13.21 4.53
N THR A 192 32.55 -13.40 5.54
CA THR A 192 32.92 -13.65 6.93
C THR A 192 31.92 -14.61 7.59
N THR A 193 32.40 -15.43 8.55
CA THR A 193 31.55 -16.29 9.40
C THR A 193 31.56 -15.85 10.86
N ASP A 194 32.45 -14.93 11.23
CA ASP A 194 32.71 -14.53 12.60
C ASP A 194 32.69 -13.00 12.83
N GLY A 195 32.54 -12.23 11.75
CA GLY A 195 32.60 -10.76 11.79
C GLY A 195 33.98 -10.18 12.09
N ARG A 196 35.04 -11.01 12.10
CA ARG A 196 36.41 -10.62 12.46
C ARG A 196 37.40 -10.84 11.34
N THR A 197 37.26 -12.00 10.69
CA THR A 197 38.12 -12.41 9.57
C THR A 197 37.34 -12.34 8.27
N PHE A 198 37.94 -11.76 7.26
CA PHE A 198 37.33 -11.53 5.96
C PHE A 198 38.16 -12.14 4.84
N SER A 199 37.48 -12.75 3.89
CA SER A 199 38.10 -13.23 2.65
C SER A 199 37.43 -12.57 1.45
N THR A 200 38.21 -12.30 0.41
CA THR A 200 37.67 -11.87 -0.89
C THR A 200 36.97 -13.06 -1.55
N VAL A 201 35.70 -12.85 -1.88
CA VAL A 201 34.84 -13.88 -2.50
C VAL A 201 34.76 -13.68 -4.00
N ALA A 202 34.52 -12.45 -4.44
CA ALA A 202 34.42 -12.10 -5.85
C ALA A 202 34.69 -10.61 -6.06
N THR A 203 34.79 -10.19 -7.31
CA THR A 203 34.86 -8.78 -7.71
C THR A 203 33.70 -8.47 -8.64
N LEU A 204 32.90 -7.47 -8.30
CA LEU A 204 31.78 -7.00 -9.11
C LEU A 204 32.28 -6.43 -10.43
N PRO A 205 31.66 -6.76 -11.57
CA PRO A 205 31.96 -6.15 -12.86
C PRO A 205 31.75 -4.62 -12.87
N VAL A 206 30.76 -4.12 -12.12
CA VAL A 206 30.46 -2.71 -11.96
C VAL A 206 30.56 -2.37 -10.47
N PRO A 207 31.60 -1.62 -10.07
CA PRO A 207 31.72 -1.14 -8.69
C PRO A 207 30.58 -0.18 -8.35
N VAL A 208 29.89 -0.41 -7.22
CA VAL A 208 28.74 0.42 -6.82
C VAL A 208 28.75 0.68 -5.31
N ARG A 209 28.30 1.86 -4.93
CA ARG A 209 27.79 2.16 -3.58
C ARG A 209 26.26 2.22 -3.60
N TYR A 210 25.61 2.05 -2.45
CA TYR A 210 24.15 2.06 -2.34
C TYR A 210 23.44 1.05 -3.26
N GLY A 211 24.08 -0.06 -3.60
CA GLY A 211 23.46 -1.16 -4.33
C GLY A 211 22.54 -1.94 -3.40
N ALA A 212 21.32 -2.24 -3.86
CA ALA A 212 20.41 -3.13 -3.14
C ALA A 212 20.86 -4.58 -3.28
N VAL A 213 20.87 -5.36 -2.19
CA VAL A 213 21.44 -6.71 -2.19
C VAL A 213 20.46 -7.72 -1.60
N ALA A 214 20.23 -8.83 -2.31
CA ALA A 214 19.46 -9.97 -1.84
C ALA A 214 20.12 -11.29 -2.21
N ALA A 215 19.80 -12.36 -1.47
CA ALA A 215 20.30 -13.70 -1.75
C ALA A 215 19.13 -14.66 -2.04
N VAL A 216 19.24 -15.42 -3.12
CA VAL A 216 18.30 -16.49 -3.48
C VAL A 216 19.00 -17.60 -4.25
N GLY A 217 18.63 -18.83 -3.99
CA GLY A 217 19.22 -20.00 -4.69
C GLY A 217 20.73 -20.15 -4.49
N GLY A 218 21.27 -19.70 -3.35
CA GLY A 218 22.70 -19.75 -3.06
C GLY A 218 23.55 -18.72 -3.80
N ARG A 219 22.93 -17.75 -4.46
CA ARG A 219 23.58 -16.62 -5.16
C ARG A 219 23.21 -15.31 -4.51
N ILE A 220 24.07 -14.33 -4.68
CA ILE A 220 23.84 -12.94 -4.26
C ILE A 220 23.54 -12.14 -5.53
N TYR A 221 22.51 -11.30 -5.46
CA TYR A 221 22.17 -10.38 -6.52
C TYR A 221 22.34 -8.94 -6.03
N VAL A 222 22.96 -8.11 -6.85
CA VAL A 222 23.20 -6.68 -6.61
C VAL A 222 22.41 -5.89 -7.65
N PHE A 223 21.50 -5.06 -7.18
CA PHE A 223 20.59 -4.30 -8.03
C PHE A 223 20.96 -2.82 -7.98
N GLY A 224 21.24 -2.23 -9.13
CA GLY A 224 21.54 -0.82 -9.24
C GLY A 224 22.73 -0.36 -8.41
N GLY A 225 22.57 0.75 -7.71
CA GLY A 225 23.59 1.48 -6.97
C GLY A 225 24.12 2.70 -7.73
N GLN A 226 25.11 3.39 -7.18
CA GLN A 226 25.78 4.52 -7.83
C GLN A 226 27.17 4.12 -8.25
N ALA A 227 27.49 4.30 -9.53
CA ALA A 227 28.85 4.21 -10.04
C ALA A 227 29.61 5.53 -9.78
N ILE A 228 30.89 5.43 -9.41
CA ILE A 228 31.77 6.60 -9.11
C ILE A 228 33.01 6.60 -10.02
N THR A 229 32.87 6.19 -11.27
CA THR A 229 34.00 6.20 -12.21
C THR A 229 33.62 6.92 -13.50
N GLY A 230 34.47 7.83 -13.96
CA GLY A 230 34.30 8.54 -15.21
C GLY A 230 33.31 9.70 -15.17
N ALA A 231 32.78 10.11 -16.32
CA ALA A 231 31.89 11.27 -16.45
C ALA A 231 30.48 11.08 -15.83
N GLY A 232 30.13 9.85 -15.43
CA GLY A 232 28.88 9.48 -14.75
C GLY A 232 29.02 9.29 -13.26
N ALA A 233 30.10 9.76 -12.66
CA ALA A 233 30.38 9.61 -11.24
C ALA A 233 29.22 10.13 -10.39
N GLY A 234 28.68 9.25 -9.51
CA GLY A 234 27.58 9.58 -8.62
C GLY A 234 26.18 9.47 -9.25
N GLN A 235 26.03 8.87 -10.43
CA GLN A 235 24.73 8.61 -11.04
C GLN A 235 24.25 7.18 -10.75
N PRO A 236 22.94 6.97 -10.53
CA PRO A 236 22.38 5.64 -10.44
C PRO A 236 22.64 4.81 -11.69
N VAL A 237 22.80 3.49 -11.53
CA VAL A 237 22.91 2.52 -12.61
C VAL A 237 21.74 1.54 -12.57
N ASP A 238 21.48 0.88 -13.71
CA ASP A 238 20.39 -0.08 -13.86
C ASP A 238 20.85 -1.55 -13.79
N THR A 239 22.14 -1.80 -13.62
CA THR A 239 22.72 -3.16 -13.72
C THR A 239 22.20 -4.09 -12.62
N VAL A 240 21.90 -5.34 -13.02
CA VAL A 240 21.71 -6.45 -12.10
C VAL A 240 22.94 -7.36 -12.19
N GLN A 241 23.67 -7.50 -11.10
CA GLN A 241 24.88 -8.30 -11.02
C GLN A 241 24.63 -9.53 -10.14
N ALA A 242 25.02 -10.71 -10.59
CA ALA A 242 24.96 -11.96 -9.82
C ALA A 242 26.35 -12.38 -9.36
N VAL A 243 26.47 -12.73 -8.09
CA VAL A 243 27.68 -13.30 -7.49
C VAL A 243 27.41 -14.76 -7.13
N ASP A 244 28.26 -15.66 -7.60
CA ASP A 244 28.30 -17.06 -7.19
C ASP A 244 29.44 -17.25 -6.18
N PRO A 245 29.14 -17.29 -4.86
CA PRO A 245 30.19 -17.37 -3.84
C PRO A 245 31.01 -18.67 -3.90
N THR A 246 30.43 -19.75 -4.42
CA THR A 246 31.09 -21.05 -4.49
C THR A 246 32.07 -21.13 -5.66
N ARG A 247 31.81 -20.36 -6.73
CA ARG A 247 32.68 -20.29 -7.91
C ARG A 247 33.60 -19.07 -7.91
N HIS A 248 33.50 -18.23 -6.91
CA HIS A 248 34.24 -16.96 -6.80
C HIS A 248 34.11 -16.08 -8.06
N HIS A 249 32.88 -15.98 -8.58
CA HIS A 249 32.58 -15.33 -9.86
C HIS A 249 31.41 -14.36 -9.72
N ALA A 250 31.53 -13.21 -10.39
CA ALA A 250 30.45 -12.26 -10.53
C ALA A 250 30.28 -11.86 -12.00
N ALA A 251 29.04 -11.60 -12.42
CA ALA A 251 28.69 -11.19 -13.78
C ALA A 251 27.48 -10.26 -13.77
N VAL A 252 27.38 -9.36 -14.75
CA VAL A 252 26.12 -8.66 -15.06
C VAL A 252 25.21 -9.68 -15.72
N VAL A 253 24.00 -9.84 -15.17
CA VAL A 253 23.02 -10.83 -15.63
C VAL A 253 21.74 -10.19 -16.17
N GLY A 254 21.55 -8.89 -15.98
CA GLY A 254 20.37 -8.18 -16.47
C GLY A 254 20.42 -6.70 -16.15
N HIS A 255 19.29 -6.05 -16.39
CA HIS A 255 19.09 -4.64 -16.10
C HIS A 255 17.73 -4.43 -15.45
N LEU A 256 17.65 -3.46 -14.54
CA LEU A 256 16.40 -2.93 -14.02
C LEU A 256 15.71 -2.07 -15.09
N PRO A 257 14.39 -1.89 -15.01
CA PRO A 257 13.67 -1.02 -15.94
C PRO A 257 14.14 0.44 -15.92
N GLU A 258 14.76 0.87 -14.82
CA GLU A 258 15.34 2.20 -14.65
C GLU A 258 16.57 2.16 -13.77
N PRO A 259 17.52 3.11 -13.93
CA PRO A 259 18.66 3.26 -13.01
C PRO A 259 18.16 3.63 -11.61
N ILE A 260 18.67 2.94 -10.59
CA ILE A 260 18.23 3.13 -9.21
C ILE A 260 19.39 3.00 -8.21
N SER A 261 19.36 3.82 -7.16
CA SER A 261 20.29 3.73 -6.02
C SER A 261 19.56 3.89 -4.70
N GLY A 262 20.17 3.43 -3.60
CA GLY A 262 19.56 3.56 -2.27
C GLY A 262 18.25 2.80 -2.11
N ALA A 263 17.95 1.85 -3.00
CA ALA A 263 16.85 0.92 -2.84
C ALA A 263 17.16 -0.14 -1.78
N ALA A 264 16.14 -0.73 -1.18
CA ALA A 264 16.27 -1.96 -0.41
C ALA A 264 16.05 -3.18 -1.32
N ALA A 265 16.62 -4.34 -0.96
CA ALA A 265 16.25 -5.60 -1.59
C ALA A 265 16.01 -6.67 -0.51
N VAL A 266 14.96 -7.46 -0.71
CA VAL A 266 14.56 -8.52 0.24
C VAL A 266 14.20 -9.79 -0.51
N THR A 267 14.40 -10.93 0.16
CA THR A 267 13.89 -12.21 -0.30
C THR A 267 12.75 -12.64 0.61
N LEU A 268 11.54 -12.70 0.05
CA LEU A 268 10.35 -13.14 0.76
C LEU A 268 9.80 -14.39 0.05
N THR A 269 9.55 -15.46 0.80
CA THR A 269 9.01 -16.74 0.28
C THR A 269 9.71 -17.27 -0.97
N GLY A 270 11.03 -17.01 -1.11
CA GLY A 270 11.84 -17.46 -2.24
C GLY A 270 11.86 -16.53 -3.46
N SER A 271 11.12 -15.42 -3.43
CA SER A 271 11.11 -14.38 -4.46
C SER A 271 11.92 -13.16 -4.01
N VAL A 272 12.59 -12.51 -4.93
CA VAL A 272 13.39 -11.30 -4.66
C VAL A 272 12.59 -10.07 -5.06
N TYR A 273 12.55 -9.08 -4.16
CA TYR A 273 11.92 -7.79 -4.38
C TYR A 273 12.93 -6.66 -4.18
N VAL A 274 12.95 -5.71 -5.11
CA VAL A 274 13.73 -4.46 -5.05
C VAL A 274 12.76 -3.32 -4.78
N VAL A 275 13.01 -2.54 -3.75
CA VAL A 275 11.98 -1.71 -3.11
C VAL A 275 12.46 -0.27 -2.99
N GLY A 276 11.69 0.65 -3.55
CA GLY A 276 11.98 2.09 -3.45
C GLY A 276 13.30 2.50 -4.09
N GLY A 277 13.98 3.49 -3.50
CA GLY A 277 15.26 4.03 -3.96
C GLY A 277 15.12 5.38 -4.65
N GLU A 278 16.18 5.81 -5.33
CA GLU A 278 16.27 7.05 -6.09
C GLU A 278 16.58 6.78 -7.56
N SER A 279 15.86 7.45 -8.47
CA SER A 279 16.06 7.37 -9.92
C SER A 279 16.24 8.75 -10.53
N THR A 280 16.99 8.83 -11.64
CA THR A 280 17.09 10.03 -12.48
C THR A 280 15.98 10.11 -13.53
N VAL A 281 15.20 9.05 -13.69
CA VAL A 281 14.04 9.02 -14.59
C VAL A 281 12.92 9.83 -13.92
N PRO A 282 12.29 10.79 -14.63
CA PRO A 282 11.12 11.47 -14.11
C PRO A 282 10.04 10.45 -13.77
N GLN A 283 9.68 10.35 -12.50
CA GLN A 283 8.55 9.50 -12.11
C GLN A 283 7.27 10.14 -12.63
N PRO A 284 6.27 9.35 -13.10
CA PRO A 284 4.93 9.87 -13.26
C PRO A 284 4.58 10.55 -11.94
N SER A 285 4.22 11.82 -12.00
CA SER A 285 3.93 12.62 -10.81
C SER A 285 2.91 11.87 -9.97
N THR A 286 3.36 11.20 -8.92
CA THR A 286 2.52 10.96 -7.76
C THR A 286 2.19 12.37 -7.28
N PRO A 287 0.92 12.79 -7.20
CA PRO A 287 0.57 14.12 -6.71
C PRO A 287 1.25 14.27 -5.35
N GLY A 288 2.14 15.27 -5.24
CA GLY A 288 3.20 15.26 -4.25
C GLY A 288 2.69 15.53 -2.85
N MET A 289 3.35 14.99 -1.86
CA MET A 289 3.47 15.62 -0.56
C MET A 289 4.17 16.97 -0.74
N GLY A 290 3.38 18.02 -0.96
CA GLY A 290 3.86 19.39 -0.96
C GLY A 290 4.25 19.77 0.46
N THR A 291 5.55 19.88 0.74
CA THR A 291 6.00 20.68 1.88
C THR A 291 5.57 22.12 1.64
N THR A 292 4.52 22.56 2.30
CA THR A 292 4.19 23.98 2.42
C THR A 292 5.29 24.66 3.20
N GLN A 293 6.29 25.19 2.50
CA GLN A 293 7.09 26.28 3.02
C GLN A 293 6.18 27.51 3.11
N THR A 294 5.71 27.82 4.29
CA THR A 294 5.11 29.11 4.60
C THR A 294 6.20 30.18 4.50
N SER A 295 6.37 30.77 3.31
CA SER A 295 7.03 32.06 3.17
C SER A 295 6.07 33.13 3.68
N ALA A 296 6.35 33.65 4.86
CA ALA A 296 5.69 34.83 5.37
C ALA A 296 6.00 36.03 4.46
N SER A 297 5.08 36.37 3.56
CA SER A 297 5.13 37.62 2.82
C SER A 297 4.45 38.71 3.64
N SER A 298 5.24 39.59 4.20
CA SER A 298 4.77 40.86 4.75
C SER A 298 4.15 41.72 3.64
N SER A 299 2.86 41.98 3.74
CA SER A 299 2.15 42.94 2.90
C SER A 299 2.50 44.37 3.32
N SER A 300 3.06 45.17 2.41
CA SER A 300 2.96 46.62 2.45
C SER A 300 2.52 47.13 1.09
N SER A 301 1.42 47.87 1.08
CA SER A 301 0.77 48.47 -0.08
C SER A 301 1.50 49.72 -0.62
N PRO A 302 1.14 50.24 -1.78
CA PRO A 302 2.05 50.93 -2.71
C PRO A 302 2.04 52.46 -2.59
N GLY A 303 3.21 53.05 -2.87
CA GLY A 303 3.37 54.47 -3.08
C GLY A 303 3.99 54.76 -4.46
N LEU A 304 3.33 55.58 -5.20
CA LEU A 304 3.69 56.12 -6.51
C LEU A 304 4.91 57.07 -6.48
N GLY A 305 5.79 57.03 -7.51
CA GLY A 305 6.67 58.16 -7.75
C GLY A 305 7.89 57.91 -8.64
N LYS A 306 7.74 58.15 -9.94
CA LYS A 306 8.61 58.68 -11.00
C LYS A 306 10.15 58.65 -10.99
N SER A 307 10.67 58.12 -12.07
CA SER A 307 11.70 58.63 -13.05
C SER A 307 13.14 58.86 -12.60
N GLY A 308 14.10 58.33 -13.41
CA GLY A 308 15.38 58.98 -13.64
C GLY A 308 16.58 58.09 -13.96
N ALA A 309 16.89 57.98 -15.26
CA ALA A 309 18.22 57.93 -15.90
C ALA A 309 19.40 57.07 -15.41
N VAL A 310 19.95 56.28 -16.34
CA VAL A 310 21.31 55.69 -16.48
C VAL A 310 22.39 56.80 -16.57
N PRO A 311 23.73 56.62 -16.21
CA PRO A 311 24.63 55.84 -17.04
C PRO A 311 25.78 55.04 -16.39
N ASP A 312 26.17 54.00 -17.11
CA ASP A 312 27.50 53.48 -17.46
C ASP A 312 28.75 53.82 -16.61
N ALA A 313 29.49 52.81 -16.16
CA ALA A 313 30.93 52.80 -16.07
C ALA A 313 31.54 51.38 -15.91
N ARG A 314 32.29 51.00 -16.92
CA ARG A 314 33.22 49.84 -16.94
C ARG A 314 34.21 49.85 -15.80
N ARG A 315 34.52 48.66 -15.26
CA ARG A 315 35.90 48.27 -14.87
C ARG A 315 36.12 46.77 -14.89
N THR A 316 37.17 46.41 -15.58
CA THR A 316 37.83 45.12 -15.70
C THR A 316 38.34 44.59 -14.33
N ALA A 317 38.12 43.30 -14.10
CA ALA A 317 38.97 42.52 -13.18
C ALA A 317 38.99 41.02 -13.62
N THR A 318 40.17 40.61 -13.77
CA THR A 318 40.83 39.33 -13.99
C THR A 318 40.17 38.09 -13.48
N GLY A 319 40.30 37.03 -14.31
CA GLY A 319 39.68 35.72 -14.16
C GLY A 319 40.06 34.94 -12.89
N SER A 320 39.08 34.28 -12.40
CA SER A 320 39.21 33.05 -11.65
C SER A 320 38.27 32.04 -12.29
N ALA A 321 38.84 30.94 -12.77
CA ALA A 321 38.09 29.86 -13.36
C ALA A 321 37.19 29.25 -12.29
N ILE A 322 35.87 29.55 -12.36
CA ILE A 322 34.88 28.82 -11.64
C ILE A 322 34.69 27.53 -12.44
N LEU A 323 35.16 26.42 -11.85
CA LEU A 323 34.71 25.09 -12.24
C LEU A 323 33.18 25.07 -12.11
N THR A 324 32.51 25.18 -13.24
CA THR A 324 31.10 24.87 -13.30
C THR A 324 30.93 23.40 -12.92
N ALA A 325 30.45 23.16 -11.69
CA ALA A 325 29.95 21.85 -11.33
C ALA A 325 28.94 21.43 -12.40
N ALA A 326 29.19 20.29 -13.04
CA ALA A 326 28.21 19.66 -13.89
C ALA A 326 26.91 19.55 -13.08
N ALA A 327 25.81 19.99 -13.65
CA ALA A 327 24.52 19.89 -13.03
C ALA A 327 24.31 18.43 -12.61
N SER A 328 24.29 18.16 -11.31
CA SER A 328 23.84 16.89 -10.76
C SER A 328 22.36 16.79 -11.15
N GLY A 329 22.02 15.80 -11.97
CA GLY A 329 20.62 15.51 -12.27
C GLY A 329 19.87 15.33 -10.96
N THR A 330 18.74 16.00 -10.81
CA THR A 330 17.86 15.79 -9.64
C THR A 330 17.37 14.35 -9.68
N THR A 331 17.61 13.58 -8.60
CA THR A 331 17.02 12.26 -8.40
C THR A 331 15.64 12.40 -7.78
N ASN A 332 14.74 11.50 -8.16
CA ASN A 332 13.41 11.40 -7.58
C ASN A 332 13.32 10.13 -6.75
N THR A 333 12.71 10.20 -5.59
CA THR A 333 12.44 9.01 -4.77
C THR A 333 11.36 8.16 -5.41
N VAL A 334 11.58 6.85 -5.49
CA VAL A 334 10.74 5.89 -6.20
C VAL A 334 9.82 5.14 -5.24
N SER A 335 8.56 4.95 -5.61
CA SER A 335 7.62 4.11 -4.87
C SER A 335 7.53 2.68 -5.39
N THR A 336 8.02 2.39 -6.59
CA THR A 336 7.86 1.10 -7.24
C THR A 336 8.58 -0.01 -6.48
N ILE A 337 7.91 -1.16 -6.40
CA ILE A 337 8.49 -2.43 -5.95
C ILE A 337 8.61 -3.31 -7.18
N TRP A 338 9.82 -3.75 -7.49
CA TRP A 338 10.06 -4.70 -8.57
C TRP A 338 10.29 -6.10 -7.99
N SER A 339 9.72 -7.11 -8.62
CA SER A 339 10.13 -8.50 -8.44
C SER A 339 11.22 -8.87 -9.42
N PHE A 340 12.15 -9.72 -9.02
CA PHE A 340 13.19 -10.27 -9.88
C PHE A 340 13.14 -11.79 -9.90
N ASP A 341 13.01 -12.37 -11.09
CA ASP A 341 13.11 -13.82 -11.30
C ASP A 341 14.55 -14.24 -11.61
N PRO A 342 15.22 -14.95 -10.71
CA PRO A 342 16.61 -15.36 -10.91
C PRO A 342 16.80 -16.37 -12.04
N ILE A 343 15.73 -17.04 -12.51
CA ILE A 343 15.79 -18.04 -13.58
C ILE A 343 15.71 -17.36 -14.95
N SER A 344 14.69 -16.54 -15.16
CA SER A 344 14.50 -15.80 -16.42
C SER A 344 15.29 -14.49 -16.48
N GLN A 345 15.82 -14.04 -15.34
CA GLN A 345 16.53 -12.76 -15.15
C GLN A 345 15.68 -11.54 -15.53
N ARG A 346 14.36 -11.66 -15.40
CA ARG A 346 13.41 -10.59 -15.68
C ARG A 346 13.01 -9.87 -14.41
N THR A 347 12.75 -8.58 -14.57
CA THR A 347 12.24 -7.71 -13.54
C THR A 347 10.85 -7.21 -13.97
N GLU A 348 9.88 -7.32 -13.07
CA GLU A 348 8.50 -6.90 -13.31
C GLU A 348 8.02 -6.04 -12.11
N VAL A 349 7.05 -5.18 -12.33
CA VAL A 349 6.44 -4.42 -11.23
C VAL A 349 5.61 -5.38 -10.38
N ALA A 350 5.90 -5.45 -9.09
CA ALA A 350 5.23 -6.33 -8.13
C ALA A 350 4.35 -5.58 -7.13
N GLY A 351 4.51 -4.26 -7.02
CA GLY A 351 3.74 -3.44 -6.09
C GLY A 351 4.26 -2.00 -6.02
N ARG A 352 3.73 -1.23 -5.07
CA ARG A 352 4.17 0.15 -4.80
C ARG A 352 4.21 0.42 -3.30
N LEU A 353 5.18 1.22 -2.87
CA LEU A 353 5.23 1.77 -1.52
C LEU A 353 4.15 2.83 -1.33
N GLN A 354 3.57 2.91 -0.16
CA GLN A 354 2.65 3.97 0.22
C GLN A 354 3.38 5.33 0.37
N VAL A 355 4.59 5.29 0.91
CA VAL A 355 5.49 6.43 0.98
C VAL A 355 6.74 6.10 0.16
N PRO A 356 7.05 6.85 -0.93
CA PRO A 356 8.30 6.67 -1.66
C PRO A 356 9.48 6.90 -0.73
N VAL A 357 10.40 5.94 -0.63
CA VAL A 357 11.60 6.07 0.22
C VAL A 357 12.84 5.49 -0.43
N SER A 358 13.97 6.15 -0.18
CA SER A 358 15.32 5.66 -0.40
C SER A 358 16.04 5.49 0.94
N HIS A 359 17.15 4.77 0.98
CA HIS A 359 18.01 4.63 2.16
C HIS A 359 17.26 4.19 3.44
N ALA A 360 16.14 3.46 3.30
CA ALA A 360 15.44 2.86 4.43
C ALA A 360 16.22 1.67 4.98
N GLY A 361 16.22 1.53 6.31
CA GLY A 361 16.66 0.29 6.93
C GLY A 361 15.64 -0.82 6.65
N VAL A 362 16.09 -2.03 6.35
CA VAL A 362 15.20 -3.14 6.04
C VAL A 362 15.56 -4.40 6.82
N ALA A 363 14.56 -5.08 7.36
CA ALA A 363 14.70 -6.39 7.97
C ALA A 363 13.52 -7.30 7.66
N VAL A 364 13.75 -8.61 7.69
CA VAL A 364 12.72 -9.63 7.44
C VAL A 364 12.49 -10.45 8.70
N ILE A 365 11.22 -10.57 9.12
CA ILE A 365 10.77 -11.48 10.18
C ILE A 365 9.68 -12.39 9.59
N GLY A 366 9.94 -13.69 9.58
CA GLY A 366 9.04 -14.66 8.96
C GLY A 366 8.86 -14.41 7.46
N SER A 367 7.63 -14.18 7.01
CA SER A 367 7.30 -13.88 5.61
C SER A 367 7.15 -12.39 5.31
N ARG A 368 7.42 -11.50 6.26
CA ARG A 368 7.21 -10.05 6.14
C ARG A 368 8.53 -9.30 6.19
N ALA A 369 8.63 -8.20 5.46
CA ALA A 369 9.74 -7.25 5.58
C ALA A 369 9.25 -5.92 6.12
N TRP A 370 10.08 -5.27 6.93
CA TRP A 370 9.84 -3.93 7.46
C TRP A 370 10.85 -2.96 6.88
N LEU A 371 10.36 -1.87 6.30
CA LEU A 371 11.16 -0.72 5.91
C LEU A 371 11.01 0.34 7.00
N VAL A 372 12.11 0.68 7.65
CA VAL A 372 12.14 1.59 8.79
C VAL A 372 12.76 2.91 8.37
N GLY A 373 11.98 3.98 8.39
CA GLY A 373 12.41 5.32 8.01
C GLY A 373 12.82 5.42 6.54
N GLY A 374 13.97 6.01 6.28
CA GLY A 374 14.50 6.31 4.95
C GLY A 374 14.38 7.79 4.61
N GLU A 375 14.55 8.11 3.33
CA GLU A 375 14.51 9.48 2.80
C GLU A 375 13.45 9.58 1.71
N SER A 376 12.64 10.64 1.75
CA SER A 376 11.72 11.01 0.66
C SER A 376 12.09 12.41 0.18
N GLY A 377 12.40 12.54 -1.13
CA GLY A 377 12.92 13.79 -1.67
C GLY A 377 14.21 14.27 -0.97
N GLY A 378 15.07 13.34 -0.52
CA GLY A 378 16.33 13.65 0.18
C GLY A 378 16.14 14.10 1.65
N THR A 379 14.95 13.96 2.22
CA THR A 379 14.66 14.31 3.62
C THR A 379 14.30 13.05 4.40
N PRO A 380 14.94 12.79 5.57
CA PRO A 380 14.61 11.67 6.42
C PRO A 380 13.13 11.68 6.85
N VAL A 381 12.50 10.51 6.86
CA VAL A 381 11.08 10.35 7.21
C VAL A 381 10.89 9.50 8.48
N THR A 382 9.70 9.59 9.07
CA THR A 382 9.30 8.80 10.24
C THR A 382 8.53 7.53 9.87
N ALA A 383 8.17 7.37 8.60
CA ALA A 383 7.33 6.27 8.12
C ALA A 383 7.97 4.90 8.38
N VAL A 384 7.17 3.93 8.78
CA VAL A 384 7.55 2.52 8.78
C VAL A 384 6.54 1.77 7.92
N GLN A 385 7.03 1.03 6.95
CA GLN A 385 6.21 0.30 5.99
C GLN A 385 6.49 -1.20 6.08
N MET A 386 5.45 -1.99 5.94
CA MET A 386 5.56 -3.46 5.94
C MET A 386 5.29 -3.99 4.54
N LEU A 387 6.08 -4.97 4.12
CA LEU A 387 5.87 -5.72 2.88
C LEU A 387 5.40 -7.13 3.22
N THR A 388 4.35 -7.57 2.56
CA THR A 388 3.82 -8.92 2.69
C THR A 388 3.68 -9.55 1.30
N PRO A 389 4.31 -10.68 1.01
CA PRO A 389 4.07 -11.39 -0.24
C PRO A 389 2.67 -11.99 -0.18
N ASP A 390 1.95 -11.84 -1.27
CA ASP A 390 0.62 -12.41 -1.41
C ASP A 390 0.70 -13.92 -1.65
N ALA A 391 0.65 -14.69 -0.58
CA ALA A 391 0.59 -16.15 -0.65
C ALA A 391 -0.85 -16.68 -0.88
N ALA A 392 -1.88 -15.86 -0.65
CA ALA A 392 -3.28 -16.26 -0.73
C ALA A 392 -3.84 -16.12 -2.16
N PHE A 393 -3.28 -15.22 -2.97
CA PHE A 393 -3.82 -14.84 -4.28
C PHE A 393 -3.09 -15.43 -5.50
N GLY A 394 -2.03 -16.20 -5.31
CA GLY A 394 -1.25 -16.84 -6.38
C GLY A 394 -1.99 -17.90 -7.21
N THR A 395 -3.28 -18.15 -6.97
CA THR A 395 -4.12 -19.12 -7.71
C THR A 395 -5.31 -18.51 -8.43
N ALA A 396 -5.65 -17.25 -8.22
CA ALA A 396 -6.62 -16.53 -9.04
C ALA A 396 -5.88 -15.93 -10.25
N GLY A 397 -6.26 -16.37 -11.45
CA GLY A 397 -5.57 -16.10 -12.71
C GLY A 397 -5.17 -14.66 -12.92
N ALA A 398 -4.06 -14.48 -13.62
CA ALA A 398 -3.41 -13.25 -14.02
C ALA A 398 -4.37 -12.12 -14.42
N ALA A 399 -4.94 -11.45 -13.45
CA ALA A 399 -5.47 -10.11 -13.57
C ALA A 399 -4.35 -9.17 -13.10
N GLY A 400 -4.07 -8.13 -13.86
CA GLY A 400 -2.97 -7.21 -13.64
C GLY A 400 -2.88 -6.68 -12.20
N ALA A 401 -1.76 -6.08 -11.85
CA ALA A 401 -1.38 -5.57 -10.53
C ALA A 401 -2.45 -4.69 -9.85
N GLY A 402 -3.58 -5.29 -9.51
CA GLY A 402 -4.69 -4.69 -8.79
C GLY A 402 -4.62 -4.98 -7.31
N SER A 403 -5.55 -4.43 -6.56
CA SER A 403 -5.61 -4.67 -5.12
C SER A 403 -5.77 -6.15 -4.81
N PRO A 404 -4.86 -6.76 -4.07
CA PRO A 404 -4.89 -8.18 -3.75
C PRO A 404 -5.97 -8.53 -2.72
N TYR A 405 -6.66 -7.54 -2.15
CA TYR A 405 -7.65 -7.75 -1.11
C TYR A 405 -9.05 -8.05 -1.64
N PHE A 406 -9.32 -7.73 -2.90
CA PHE A 406 -10.60 -8.05 -3.54
C PHE A 406 -10.40 -8.35 -5.03
N GLY A 407 -10.66 -9.57 -5.44
CA GLY A 407 -10.79 -9.94 -6.88
C GLY A 407 -12.08 -9.43 -7.50
N ALA A 408 -12.69 -8.39 -6.93
CA ALA A 408 -13.97 -7.80 -7.26
C ALA A 408 -13.80 -6.48 -8.02
N ASN A 409 -14.85 -5.99 -8.64
CA ASN A 409 -14.96 -4.58 -9.02
C ASN A 409 -15.35 -3.76 -7.79
N LEU A 410 -14.74 -2.60 -7.60
CA LEU A 410 -15.01 -1.67 -6.51
C LEU A 410 -15.87 -0.52 -7.02
N LEU A 411 -17.05 -0.35 -6.46
CA LEU A 411 -17.91 0.82 -6.60
C LEU A 411 -17.52 1.85 -5.53
N ILE A 412 -17.45 3.12 -5.90
CA ILE A 412 -17.17 4.23 -4.97
C ILE A 412 -18.16 5.36 -5.25
N ALA A 413 -18.83 5.85 -4.22
CA ALA A 413 -19.54 7.12 -4.23
C ALA A 413 -18.50 8.23 -4.01
N ASP A 414 -18.07 8.90 -5.07
CA ASP A 414 -17.10 10.01 -5.05
C ASP A 414 -17.87 11.33 -4.86
N ARG A 415 -18.38 11.51 -3.63
CA ARG A 415 -19.40 12.45 -3.20
C ARG A 415 -19.10 13.88 -3.62
N GLY A 416 -17.95 14.38 -3.27
CA GLY A 416 -17.54 15.76 -3.56
C GLY A 416 -17.24 16.04 -5.04
N ASN A 417 -17.25 15.01 -5.90
CA ASN A 417 -17.13 15.11 -7.35
C ASN A 417 -18.46 14.82 -8.07
N ASP A 418 -19.56 14.66 -7.36
CA ASP A 418 -20.90 14.36 -7.91
C ASP A 418 -20.90 13.14 -8.86
N ARG A 419 -20.19 12.07 -8.49
CA ARG A 419 -20.05 10.91 -9.39
C ARG A 419 -19.95 9.58 -8.65
N LEU A 420 -20.33 8.51 -9.35
CA LEU A 420 -19.99 7.13 -9.00
C LEU A 420 -18.85 6.65 -9.90
N LEU A 421 -17.96 5.84 -9.34
CA LEU A 421 -16.87 5.18 -10.05
C LEU A 421 -16.98 3.67 -9.86
N VAL A 422 -16.74 2.89 -10.92
CA VAL A 422 -16.48 1.44 -10.80
C VAL A 422 -15.06 1.20 -11.28
N LEU A 423 -14.26 0.58 -10.43
CA LEU A 423 -12.87 0.22 -10.70
C LEU A 423 -12.74 -1.30 -10.87
N ASP A 424 -11.83 -1.75 -11.74
CA ASP A 424 -11.41 -3.15 -11.74
C ASP A 424 -10.40 -3.42 -10.60
N ALA A 425 -10.06 -4.70 -10.40
CA ALA A 425 -9.06 -5.10 -9.41
C ALA A 425 -7.66 -4.50 -9.68
N ALA A 426 -7.39 -3.97 -10.87
CA ALA A 426 -6.18 -3.23 -11.23
C ALA A 426 -6.32 -1.71 -11.03
N MET A 427 -7.44 -1.26 -10.44
CA MET A 427 -7.79 0.15 -10.20
C MET A 427 -7.93 1.00 -11.48
N HIS A 428 -8.21 0.37 -12.62
CA HIS A 428 -8.62 1.10 -13.79
C HIS A 428 -10.11 1.44 -13.68
N ILE A 429 -10.48 2.67 -14.05
CA ILE A 429 -11.87 3.09 -14.10
C ILE A 429 -12.56 2.35 -15.25
N LEU A 430 -13.49 1.45 -14.91
CA LEU A 430 -14.34 0.74 -15.85
C LEU A 430 -15.55 1.55 -16.25
N TRP A 431 -16.08 2.34 -15.32
CA TRP A 431 -17.32 3.07 -15.49
C TRP A 431 -17.37 4.31 -14.61
N THR A 432 -18.06 5.32 -15.07
CA THR A 432 -18.32 6.57 -14.33
C THR A 432 -19.76 7.00 -14.60
N TYR A 433 -20.45 7.46 -13.56
CA TYR A 433 -21.79 8.02 -13.67
C TYR A 433 -21.89 9.35 -12.91
N PRO A 434 -22.49 10.41 -13.45
CA PRO A 434 -22.94 10.55 -14.83
C PRO A 434 -21.77 10.55 -15.84
N SER A 435 -22.03 10.16 -17.08
CA SER A 435 -21.03 10.16 -18.14
C SER A 435 -21.58 10.76 -19.43
N ALA A 436 -20.70 11.08 -20.37
CA ALA A 436 -21.10 11.54 -21.69
C ALA A 436 -21.97 10.52 -22.45
N THR A 437 -21.84 9.22 -22.14
CA THR A 437 -22.61 8.13 -22.76
C THR A 437 -23.93 7.86 -22.06
N SER A 438 -24.06 8.12 -20.76
CA SER A 438 -25.34 8.02 -20.04
C SER A 438 -26.29 9.17 -20.37
N GLY A 439 -25.77 10.27 -20.92
CA GLY A 439 -26.51 11.53 -21.07
C GLY A 439 -26.59 12.31 -19.74
N PRO A 440 -27.22 13.49 -19.76
CA PRO A 440 -27.46 14.23 -18.54
C PRO A 440 -28.48 13.46 -17.68
N ASP A 441 -28.20 13.36 -16.39
CA ASP A 441 -29.14 12.83 -15.41
C ASP A 441 -30.37 13.74 -15.35
N PRO A 442 -31.59 13.22 -15.60
CA PRO A 442 -32.81 14.03 -15.56
C PRO A 442 -33.15 14.54 -14.14
N LEU A 443 -32.60 13.92 -13.11
CA LEU A 443 -32.77 14.30 -11.69
C LEU A 443 -31.65 15.22 -11.20
N GLY A 444 -30.59 15.43 -12.01
CA GLY A 444 -29.43 16.22 -11.65
C GLY A 444 -28.61 15.55 -10.55
N PHE A 445 -28.00 14.41 -10.88
CA PHE A 445 -27.16 13.64 -9.95
C PHE A 445 -26.21 14.53 -9.19
N TYR A 446 -26.31 14.53 -7.88
CA TYR A 446 -25.61 15.48 -7.03
C TYR A 446 -25.40 14.92 -5.63
N PHE A 447 -24.17 14.97 -5.16
CA PHE A 447 -23.77 14.62 -3.81
C PHE A 447 -24.21 13.20 -3.41
N PRO A 448 -23.76 12.14 -4.16
CA PRO A 448 -24.02 10.75 -3.77
C PRO A 448 -23.31 10.44 -2.47
N ASP A 449 -24.04 9.93 -1.50
CA ASP A 449 -23.50 9.50 -0.21
C ASP A 449 -23.10 8.04 -0.30
N ASP A 450 -24.03 7.11 -0.24
CA ASP A 450 -23.77 5.70 -0.44
C ASP A 450 -24.15 5.19 -1.82
N ALA A 451 -23.54 4.08 -2.21
CA ALA A 451 -23.85 3.40 -3.44
C ALA A 451 -23.56 1.89 -3.34
N PHE A 452 -24.54 1.03 -3.69
CA PHE A 452 -24.44 -0.42 -3.60
C PHE A 452 -24.89 -1.09 -4.88
N PHE A 453 -24.19 -2.18 -5.27
CA PHE A 453 -24.63 -3.02 -6.36
C PHE A 453 -25.88 -3.80 -5.98
N ILE A 454 -26.84 -3.84 -6.88
CA ILE A 454 -28.09 -4.59 -6.73
C ILE A 454 -28.32 -5.49 -7.97
N ASP A 455 -29.30 -6.38 -7.90
CA ASP A 455 -29.67 -7.26 -9.00
C ASP A 455 -28.48 -8.03 -9.62
N LYS A 456 -27.63 -8.58 -8.76
CA LYS A 456 -26.39 -9.31 -9.16
C LYS A 456 -25.45 -8.44 -10.00
N GLY A 457 -25.34 -7.17 -9.66
CA GLY A 457 -24.45 -6.24 -10.32
C GLY A 457 -24.93 -5.74 -11.67
N THR A 458 -26.22 -5.80 -11.94
CA THR A 458 -26.81 -5.22 -13.18
C THR A 458 -27.37 -3.83 -12.95
N ALA A 459 -27.48 -3.40 -11.69
CA ALA A 459 -27.86 -2.06 -11.30
C ALA A 459 -27.11 -1.62 -10.03
N ILE A 460 -27.23 -0.35 -9.71
CA ILE A 460 -26.68 0.32 -8.51
C ILE A 460 -27.80 1.12 -7.88
N ILE A 461 -28.01 0.99 -6.57
CA ILE A 461 -28.80 1.92 -5.78
C ILE A 461 -27.87 2.96 -5.16
N SER A 462 -28.28 4.22 -5.13
CA SER A 462 -27.52 5.31 -4.50
C SER A 462 -28.47 6.35 -3.93
N ASN A 463 -28.21 6.77 -2.70
CA ASN A 463 -28.82 7.95 -2.11
C ASN A 463 -28.01 9.19 -2.52
N GLN A 464 -28.71 10.29 -2.64
CA GLN A 464 -28.15 11.60 -2.96
C GLN A 464 -28.57 12.55 -1.85
N GLU A 465 -27.75 12.62 -0.81
CA GLU A 465 -28.05 13.30 0.44
C GLU A 465 -28.61 14.72 0.22
N GLN A 466 -27.84 15.59 -0.39
CA GLN A 466 -28.24 16.99 -0.63
C GLN A 466 -29.17 17.19 -1.84
N ASN A 467 -29.48 16.13 -2.57
CA ASN A 467 -30.48 16.16 -3.65
C ASN A 467 -31.84 15.61 -3.22
N GLU A 468 -31.94 15.10 -1.99
CA GLU A 468 -33.18 14.59 -1.38
C GLU A 468 -33.78 13.40 -2.16
N THR A 469 -32.95 12.57 -2.79
CA THR A 469 -33.40 11.52 -3.68
C THR A 469 -32.64 10.19 -3.49
N ILE A 470 -33.33 9.09 -3.75
CA ILE A 470 -32.75 7.76 -3.96
C ILE A 470 -32.95 7.41 -5.43
N VAL A 471 -31.94 6.80 -6.06
CA VAL A 471 -31.98 6.37 -7.45
C VAL A 471 -31.47 4.95 -7.63
N GLU A 472 -32.13 4.18 -8.50
CA GLU A 472 -31.58 2.95 -9.06
C GLU A 472 -31.09 3.23 -10.48
N ILE A 473 -29.83 2.88 -10.74
CA ILE A 473 -29.11 3.17 -11.98
C ILE A 473 -28.71 1.83 -12.61
N GLY A 474 -29.18 1.57 -13.82
CA GLY A 474 -28.77 0.37 -14.57
C GLY A 474 -27.28 0.39 -14.88
N TYR A 475 -26.54 -0.62 -14.44
CA TYR A 475 -25.12 -0.77 -14.70
C TYR A 475 -24.85 -1.77 -15.84
N PRO A 476 -24.01 -1.49 -16.82
CA PRO A 476 -23.28 -0.23 -17.03
C PRO A 476 -24.01 0.82 -17.89
N SER A 477 -25.32 0.65 -18.10
CA SER A 477 -26.09 1.50 -19.07
C SER A 477 -26.22 2.97 -18.64
N GLY A 478 -26.16 3.26 -17.33
CA GLY A 478 -26.37 4.59 -16.75
C GLY A 478 -27.81 5.09 -16.87
N LYS A 479 -28.79 4.21 -17.11
CA LYS A 479 -30.21 4.60 -17.15
C LYS A 479 -30.80 4.58 -15.76
N ILE A 480 -31.55 5.62 -15.39
CA ILE A 480 -32.38 5.59 -14.19
C ILE A 480 -33.48 4.55 -14.39
N LEU A 481 -33.55 3.58 -13.50
CA LEU A 481 -34.55 2.50 -13.48
C LEU A 481 -35.68 2.82 -12.54
N TRP A 482 -35.38 3.42 -11.40
CA TRP A 482 -36.31 3.79 -10.36
C TRP A 482 -35.78 5.01 -9.60
N SER A 483 -36.64 5.81 -8.97
CA SER A 483 -36.24 6.92 -8.11
C SER A 483 -37.33 7.27 -7.10
N TYR A 484 -36.92 7.77 -5.94
CA TYR A 484 -37.82 8.28 -4.91
C TYR A 484 -37.25 9.60 -4.35
N GLY A 485 -38.14 10.48 -3.89
CA GLY A 485 -37.74 11.82 -3.45
C GLY A 485 -37.98 12.88 -4.53
N HIS A 486 -37.75 14.14 -4.14
CA HIS A 486 -37.89 15.30 -5.02
C HIS A 486 -36.60 16.12 -5.01
N PRO A 487 -35.92 16.28 -6.17
CA PRO A 487 -34.63 16.94 -6.20
C PRO A 487 -34.62 18.30 -5.50
N LYS A 488 -33.75 18.43 -4.48
CA LYS A 488 -33.56 19.64 -3.67
C LYS A 488 -34.82 20.19 -3.01
N GLN A 489 -35.76 19.31 -2.68
CA GLN A 489 -37.00 19.67 -2.02
C GLN A 489 -37.20 18.77 -0.76
N PRO A 490 -36.60 19.13 0.38
CA PRO A 490 -36.77 18.37 1.62
C PRO A 490 -38.18 18.37 2.12
N GLY A 491 -38.61 17.29 2.78
CA GLY A 491 -39.93 17.22 3.41
C GLY A 491 -40.21 15.88 4.07
N THR A 492 -41.32 15.85 4.85
CA THR A 492 -41.77 14.66 5.59
C THR A 492 -42.95 13.94 4.92
N ALA A 493 -43.63 14.58 3.95
CA ALA A 493 -44.76 13.97 3.25
C ALA A 493 -44.33 12.72 2.44
N VAL A 494 -45.29 11.84 2.17
CA VAL A 494 -45.04 10.68 1.28
C VAL A 494 -44.51 11.18 -0.06
N GLY A 495 -43.39 10.60 -0.49
CA GLY A 495 -42.66 11.01 -1.70
C GLY A 495 -41.53 11.99 -1.44
N TYR A 496 -41.36 12.49 -0.22
CA TYR A 496 -40.29 13.41 0.16
C TYR A 496 -39.33 12.78 1.17
N LEU A 497 -38.07 13.19 1.10
CA LEU A 497 -36.98 12.86 2.00
C LEU A 497 -36.32 14.14 2.53
N HIS A 498 -35.45 14.02 3.53
CA HIS A 498 -34.64 15.12 4.01
C HIS A 498 -33.27 14.64 4.45
N GLU A 499 -32.27 14.87 3.59
CA GLU A 499 -30.91 14.37 3.72
C GLU A 499 -30.93 12.84 3.95
N PRO A 500 -31.39 12.04 2.95
CA PRO A 500 -31.31 10.58 3.06
C PRO A 500 -29.85 10.13 3.04
N ASP A 501 -29.44 9.43 4.10
CA ASP A 501 -28.05 9.10 4.34
C ASP A 501 -27.69 7.71 3.80
N ASP A 502 -28.60 6.72 3.86
CA ASP A 502 -28.40 5.36 3.40
C ASP A 502 -29.63 4.78 2.73
N ALA A 503 -29.47 3.83 1.82
CA ALA A 503 -30.58 3.12 1.17
C ALA A 503 -30.17 1.72 0.65
N TYR A 504 -30.97 0.69 0.99
CA TYR A 504 -30.73 -0.68 0.56
C TYR A 504 -31.94 -1.28 -0.17
N LEU A 505 -31.68 -2.00 -1.26
CA LEU A 505 -32.66 -2.91 -1.86
C LEU A 505 -32.68 -4.24 -1.08
N LEU A 506 -33.83 -4.62 -0.55
CA LEU A 506 -34.01 -5.87 0.16
C LEU A 506 -34.36 -7.01 -0.79
N LYS A 507 -34.11 -8.26 -0.39
CA LYS A 507 -34.42 -9.47 -1.19
C LYS A 507 -35.89 -9.63 -1.57
N ASN A 508 -36.80 -8.99 -0.87
CA ASN A 508 -38.23 -8.99 -1.18
C ASN A 508 -38.64 -7.88 -2.17
N GLY A 509 -37.66 -7.07 -2.65
CA GLY A 509 -37.90 -5.95 -3.57
C GLY A 509 -38.35 -4.66 -2.91
N GLN A 510 -38.37 -4.59 -1.58
CA GLN A 510 -38.56 -3.34 -0.86
C GLN A 510 -37.22 -2.59 -0.71
N ILE A 511 -37.28 -1.29 -0.46
CA ILE A 511 -36.11 -0.42 -0.27
C ILE A 511 -36.21 0.19 1.11
N THR A 512 -35.13 0.10 1.89
CA THR A 512 -35.00 0.84 3.15
C THR A 512 -34.29 2.16 2.89
N VAL A 513 -34.58 3.17 3.72
CA VAL A 513 -33.99 4.51 3.60
C VAL A 513 -33.80 5.10 4.99
N ALA A 514 -32.56 5.41 5.36
CA ALA A 514 -32.26 6.25 6.50
C ALA A 514 -32.53 7.71 6.14
N ASP A 515 -33.73 8.20 6.49
CA ASP A 515 -34.19 9.57 6.22
C ASP A 515 -33.77 10.48 7.39
N ALA A 516 -32.47 10.88 7.35
CA ALA A 516 -31.70 11.32 8.51
C ALA A 516 -32.29 12.54 9.22
N GLN A 517 -32.58 13.64 8.50
CA GLN A 517 -33.09 14.86 9.10
C GLN A 517 -34.58 14.76 9.45
N ASN A 518 -35.28 13.78 8.91
CA ASN A 518 -36.62 13.42 9.32
C ASN A 518 -36.67 12.47 10.52
N CYS A 519 -35.49 11.94 10.94
CA CYS A 519 -35.32 11.07 12.12
C CYS A 519 -36.18 9.81 12.05
N ARG A 520 -36.19 9.17 10.86
CA ARG A 520 -36.95 7.96 10.59
C ARG A 520 -36.22 7.04 9.61
N VAL A 521 -36.53 5.77 9.67
CA VAL A 521 -36.22 4.82 8.59
C VAL A 521 -37.54 4.48 7.87
N LEU A 522 -37.55 4.61 6.54
CA LEU A 522 -38.68 4.22 5.69
C LEU A 522 -38.41 2.85 5.08
N VAL A 523 -39.47 2.03 4.95
CA VAL A 523 -39.51 0.84 4.12
C VAL A 523 -40.45 1.10 2.96
N LEU A 524 -39.91 1.19 1.76
CA LEU A 524 -40.64 1.55 0.55
C LEU A 524 -40.95 0.30 -0.31
N ASN A 525 -42.14 0.26 -0.92
CA ASN A 525 -42.45 -0.68 -1.98
C ASN A 525 -41.99 -0.12 -3.34
N ALA A 526 -41.79 -1.02 -4.32
CA ALA A 526 -41.40 -0.65 -5.69
C ALA A 526 -42.38 0.30 -6.39
N ASP A 527 -43.66 0.36 -5.93
CA ASP A 527 -44.67 1.27 -6.42
C ASP A 527 -44.68 2.64 -5.72
N HIS A 528 -43.63 2.97 -4.97
CA HIS A 528 -43.44 4.23 -4.20
C HIS A 528 -44.36 4.38 -2.98
N THR A 529 -45.11 3.34 -2.59
CA THR A 529 -45.85 3.37 -1.34
C THR A 529 -44.95 3.06 -0.16
N VAL A 530 -45.19 3.72 0.99
CA VAL A 530 -44.51 3.41 2.25
C VAL A 530 -45.16 2.15 2.84
N ALA A 531 -44.36 1.10 3.01
CA ALA A 531 -44.79 -0.14 3.64
C ALA A 531 -44.77 -0.03 5.16
N ASP A 532 -43.66 0.48 5.69
CA ASP A 532 -43.42 0.69 7.12
C ASP A 532 -42.62 1.96 7.35
N GLN A 533 -42.75 2.53 8.55
CA GLN A 533 -41.93 3.64 9.04
C GLN A 533 -41.48 3.33 10.47
N ILE A 534 -40.19 3.44 10.74
CA ILE A 534 -39.58 3.32 12.05
C ILE A 534 -39.19 4.73 12.52
N GLY A 535 -39.52 5.09 13.72
CA GLY A 535 -39.36 6.45 14.22
C GLY A 535 -40.54 7.37 13.97
N THR A 536 -40.47 8.60 14.44
CA THR A 536 -41.49 9.62 14.34
C THR A 536 -40.93 10.88 13.68
N ASP A 537 -41.60 11.35 12.62
CA ASP A 537 -41.17 12.50 11.81
C ASP A 537 -40.71 13.68 12.67
N GLY A 538 -39.47 14.10 12.49
CA GLY A 538 -38.89 15.26 13.17
C GLY A 538 -38.66 15.10 14.69
N VAL A 539 -38.87 13.91 15.25
CA VAL A 539 -38.57 13.60 16.66
C VAL A 539 -37.22 12.91 16.77
N CYS A 540 -36.15 13.69 16.76
CA CYS A 540 -34.77 13.25 16.69
C CYS A 540 -34.15 12.93 18.07
N VAL A 541 -34.85 12.10 18.84
CA VAL A 541 -34.44 11.70 20.20
C VAL A 541 -34.51 10.18 20.33
N HIS A 542 -33.42 9.59 20.81
CA HIS A 542 -33.37 8.16 21.09
C HIS A 542 -34.39 7.75 22.15
N ASN A 543 -35.44 7.08 21.74
CA ASN A 543 -36.48 6.49 22.59
C ASN A 543 -37.18 5.33 21.86
N PRO A 544 -36.42 4.24 21.50
CA PRO A 544 -36.97 3.16 20.70
C PRO A 544 -38.09 2.38 21.43
N PRO A 545 -39.12 1.88 20.74
CA PRO A 545 -39.29 1.96 19.27
C PRO A 545 -40.03 3.21 18.78
N ALA A 546 -40.39 4.15 19.67
CA ALA A 546 -41.23 5.30 19.33
C ALA A 546 -40.50 6.36 18.50
N SER A 547 -39.26 6.62 18.79
CA SER A 547 -38.42 7.55 18.05
C SER A 547 -36.94 7.12 18.10
N MET A 548 -36.17 7.66 17.18
CA MET A 548 -34.71 7.46 17.10
C MET A 548 -34.00 8.79 17.02
N GLY A 549 -32.71 8.82 17.25
CA GLY A 549 -31.85 9.90 16.86
C GLY A 549 -31.88 10.10 15.35
N SER A 550 -31.05 11.01 14.82
CA SER A 550 -30.87 11.09 13.35
C SER A 550 -30.24 9.78 12.87
N PRO A 551 -30.91 8.94 12.04
CA PRO A 551 -30.29 7.72 11.52
C PRO A 551 -29.26 8.08 10.46
N ASN A 552 -28.08 7.45 10.53
CA ASN A 552 -27.02 7.60 9.53
C ASN A 552 -26.89 6.32 8.68
N GLY A 553 -27.05 5.14 9.25
CA GLY A 553 -27.09 3.89 8.53
C GLY A 553 -28.31 3.05 8.91
N ASP A 554 -28.83 2.24 7.97
CA ASP A 554 -29.94 1.32 8.21
C ASP A 554 -29.70 -0.08 7.63
N THR A 555 -28.51 -0.60 7.84
CA THR A 555 -27.96 -1.84 7.27
C THR A 555 -28.85 -3.06 7.47
N PRO A 556 -29.30 -3.75 6.40
CA PRO A 556 -30.10 -4.96 6.50
C PRO A 556 -29.28 -6.15 7.02
N LEU A 557 -29.86 -6.91 7.94
CA LEU A 557 -29.27 -8.12 8.49
C LEU A 557 -29.80 -9.39 7.81
N ALA A 558 -29.03 -10.48 7.91
CA ALA A 558 -29.37 -11.76 7.28
C ALA A 558 -30.69 -12.37 7.78
N ASP A 559 -31.13 -12.02 9.00
CA ASP A 559 -32.42 -12.45 9.58
C ASP A 559 -33.60 -11.55 9.17
N GLY A 560 -33.33 -10.50 8.40
CA GLY A 560 -34.32 -9.52 7.92
C GLY A 560 -34.51 -8.31 8.81
N ASN A 561 -33.82 -8.22 9.94
CA ASN A 561 -33.83 -7.05 10.80
C ASN A 561 -32.99 -5.92 10.17
N LEU A 562 -33.10 -4.72 10.72
CA LEU A 562 -32.34 -3.53 10.32
C LEU A 562 -31.46 -3.08 11.49
N LEU A 563 -30.20 -2.83 11.21
CA LEU A 563 -29.24 -2.31 12.17
C LEU A 563 -29.07 -0.81 11.89
N VAL A 564 -29.54 0.02 12.81
CA VAL A 564 -29.60 1.48 12.63
C VAL A 564 -28.59 2.16 13.54
N SER A 565 -27.71 2.98 12.96
CA SER A 565 -26.88 3.93 13.72
C SER A 565 -27.65 5.25 13.91
N GLU A 566 -27.48 5.85 15.09
CA GLU A 566 -28.16 7.09 15.44
C GLU A 566 -27.11 8.14 15.85
N ILE A 567 -26.92 9.18 15.03
CA ILE A 567 -25.96 10.26 15.25
C ILE A 567 -26.21 10.92 16.61
N ASN A 568 -27.48 11.29 16.86
CA ASN A 568 -27.88 11.95 18.07
C ASN A 568 -27.86 11.00 19.27
N GLY A 569 -26.75 11.01 20.02
CA GLY A 569 -26.59 10.25 21.24
C GLY A 569 -25.76 8.98 21.09
N SER A 570 -25.15 8.74 19.92
CA SER A 570 -24.16 7.65 19.70
C SER A 570 -24.73 6.25 19.98
N TRP A 571 -25.93 5.98 19.46
CA TRP A 571 -26.62 4.71 19.62
C TRP A 571 -26.50 3.82 18.38
N VAL A 572 -26.51 2.53 18.58
CA VAL A 572 -26.79 1.51 17.56
C VAL A 572 -27.96 0.69 18.03
N THR A 573 -28.97 0.54 17.16
CA THR A 573 -30.23 -0.11 17.50
C THR A 573 -30.64 -1.10 16.43
N GLU A 574 -31.00 -2.33 16.81
CA GLU A 574 -31.57 -3.31 15.91
C GLU A 574 -33.10 -3.27 16.00
N TYR A 575 -33.74 -3.10 14.85
CA TYR A 575 -35.19 -3.15 14.68
C TYR A 575 -35.61 -4.29 13.79
N THR A 576 -36.81 -4.83 14.03
CA THR A 576 -37.47 -5.63 12.99
C THR A 576 -37.91 -4.71 11.83
N PRO A 577 -38.17 -5.24 10.62
CA PRO A 577 -38.67 -4.43 9.48
C PRO A 577 -39.95 -3.65 9.79
N HIS A 578 -40.73 -4.08 10.78
CA HIS A 578 -41.96 -3.43 11.24
C HIS A 578 -41.72 -2.51 12.47
N GLY A 579 -40.48 -2.14 12.76
CA GLY A 579 -40.13 -1.17 13.80
C GLY A 579 -40.15 -1.68 15.24
N ALA A 580 -40.28 -3.00 15.50
CA ALA A 580 -40.15 -3.51 16.86
C ALA A 580 -38.68 -3.51 17.31
N LEU A 581 -38.40 -2.99 18.50
CA LEU A 581 -37.07 -3.00 19.10
C LEU A 581 -36.61 -4.44 19.39
N VAL A 582 -35.41 -4.80 18.90
CA VAL A 582 -34.72 -6.06 19.22
C VAL A 582 -33.69 -5.81 20.33
N TRP A 583 -32.75 -4.91 20.11
CA TRP A 583 -31.80 -4.43 21.13
C TRP A 583 -31.30 -3.03 20.77
N THR A 584 -30.70 -2.34 21.75
CA THR A 584 -30.04 -1.07 21.55
C THR A 584 -28.82 -0.95 22.46
N VAL A 585 -27.80 -0.22 21.98
CA VAL A 585 -26.56 0.00 22.73
C VAL A 585 -25.99 1.39 22.47
N HIS A 586 -25.48 2.03 23.52
CA HIS A 586 -24.72 3.27 23.43
C HIS A 586 -23.24 2.95 23.28
N LEU A 587 -22.58 3.55 22.29
CA LEU A 587 -21.15 3.37 22.02
C LEU A 587 -20.33 4.60 22.45
N PRO A 588 -19.07 4.41 22.85
CA PRO A 588 -18.18 5.51 23.26
C PRO A 588 -17.49 6.15 22.03
N ILE A 589 -18.29 6.59 21.06
CA ILE A 589 -17.86 7.26 19.80
C ILE A 589 -18.69 8.52 19.61
N ALA A 590 -18.21 9.43 18.76
CA ALA A 590 -18.85 10.74 18.60
C ALA A 590 -19.98 10.71 17.56
N TYR A 591 -19.78 10.00 16.46
CA TYR A 591 -20.68 9.97 15.32
C TYR A 591 -20.70 8.55 14.71
N PRO A 592 -21.60 7.67 15.18
CA PRO A 592 -21.71 6.31 14.64
C PRO A 592 -22.20 6.34 13.19
N SER A 593 -21.49 5.66 12.31
CA SER A 593 -21.81 5.57 10.88
C SER A 593 -21.77 4.12 10.42
N ASP A 594 -22.73 3.72 9.64
CA ASP A 594 -22.88 2.45 8.90
C ASP A 594 -22.42 1.19 9.63
N PRO A 595 -23.19 0.72 10.59
CA PRO A 595 -22.85 -0.46 11.35
C PRO A 595 -23.03 -1.74 10.53
N GLN A 596 -22.04 -2.63 10.54
CA GLN A 596 -22.04 -3.90 9.80
C GLN A 596 -22.04 -5.08 10.77
N GLN A 597 -22.85 -6.12 10.54
CA GLN A 597 -22.73 -7.37 11.29
C GLN A 597 -21.65 -8.26 10.67
N ILE A 598 -20.55 -8.49 11.40
CA ILE A 598 -19.41 -9.30 10.95
C ILE A 598 -19.32 -10.67 11.62
N GLY A 599 -20.24 -10.97 12.53
CA GLY A 599 -20.33 -12.26 13.23
C GLY A 599 -21.60 -12.40 14.07
N PRO A 600 -21.85 -13.55 14.71
CA PRO A 600 -23.12 -13.80 15.43
C PRO A 600 -23.44 -12.79 16.56
N ASP A 601 -22.44 -12.22 17.22
CA ASP A 601 -22.54 -11.14 18.20
C ASP A 601 -21.33 -10.24 18.07
N LEU A 602 -20.99 -9.91 16.84
CA LEU A 602 -19.86 -9.04 16.52
C LEU A 602 -20.24 -8.10 15.39
N TYR A 603 -20.03 -6.82 15.61
CA TYR A 603 -20.40 -5.73 14.74
C TYR A 603 -19.22 -4.82 14.47
N LEU A 604 -19.14 -4.25 13.29
CA LEU A 604 -18.16 -3.26 12.87
C LEU A 604 -18.86 -1.92 12.66
N ILE A 605 -18.22 -0.81 13.01
CA ILE A 605 -18.78 0.54 12.84
C ILE A 605 -17.67 1.56 12.65
N ALA A 606 -17.91 2.56 11.82
CA ALA A 606 -17.08 3.75 11.71
C ALA A 606 -17.53 4.84 12.72
N ASP A 607 -16.58 5.66 13.18
CA ASP A 607 -16.83 6.90 13.93
C ASP A 607 -16.47 8.09 13.04
N TYR A 608 -17.48 8.72 12.46
CA TYR A 608 -17.33 9.84 11.53
C TYR A 608 -16.87 11.09 12.28
N SER A 609 -15.63 11.09 12.67
CA SER A 609 -15.01 12.14 13.48
C SER A 609 -13.54 12.34 13.09
N THR A 610 -12.86 13.34 13.70
CA THR A 610 -11.43 13.60 13.52
C THR A 610 -10.70 13.66 14.87
N PRO A 611 -9.71 12.79 15.13
CA PRO A 611 -9.36 11.60 14.37
C PRO A 611 -10.49 10.58 14.35
N GLY A 612 -10.72 9.97 13.19
CA GLY A 612 -11.74 8.93 13.01
C GLY A 612 -11.30 7.60 13.57
N GLN A 613 -12.28 6.73 13.84
CA GLN A 613 -12.06 5.41 14.41
C GLN A 613 -12.88 4.36 13.66
N VAL A 614 -12.43 3.10 13.73
CA VAL A 614 -13.25 1.94 13.35
C VAL A 614 -13.23 0.96 14.52
N LEU A 615 -14.42 0.50 14.94
CA LEU A 615 -14.57 -0.35 16.10
C LEU A 615 -15.25 -1.66 15.76
N GLU A 616 -14.77 -2.76 16.38
CA GLU A 616 -15.56 -3.98 16.54
C GLU A 616 -16.18 -4.01 17.94
N PHE A 617 -17.48 -4.29 18.02
CA PHE A 617 -18.21 -4.31 19.27
C PHE A 617 -19.25 -5.43 19.32
N THR A 618 -19.71 -5.77 20.53
CA THR A 618 -20.81 -6.71 20.77
C THR A 618 -22.12 -5.95 21.00
N ARG A 619 -23.28 -6.63 20.91
CA ARG A 619 -24.59 -6.03 21.23
C ARG A 619 -24.72 -5.51 22.68
N THR A 620 -23.78 -5.85 23.55
CA THR A 620 -23.70 -5.31 24.93
C THR A 620 -22.80 -4.09 25.04
N GLY A 621 -22.20 -3.62 23.92
CA GLY A 621 -21.31 -2.47 23.88
C GLY A 621 -19.87 -2.76 24.30
N GLN A 622 -19.50 -4.04 24.46
CA GLN A 622 -18.11 -4.38 24.71
C GLN A 622 -17.29 -4.17 23.44
N ILE A 623 -16.29 -3.30 23.49
CA ILE A 623 -15.34 -3.07 22.39
C ILE A 623 -14.35 -4.24 22.35
N ILE A 624 -14.32 -4.93 21.22
CA ILE A 624 -13.43 -6.08 20.97
C ILE A 624 -12.15 -5.63 20.25
N TYR A 625 -12.29 -4.69 19.31
CA TYR A 625 -11.17 -4.12 18.55
C TYR A 625 -11.40 -2.62 18.34
N ARG A 626 -10.32 -1.87 18.18
CA ARG A 626 -10.36 -0.45 17.89
C ARG A 626 -9.17 -0.08 17.00
N TYR A 627 -9.46 0.57 15.90
CA TYR A 627 -8.49 1.29 15.09
C TYR A 627 -8.70 2.79 15.36
N ASP A 628 -7.75 3.44 16.06
CA ASP A 628 -7.89 4.82 16.57
C ASP A 628 -6.57 5.60 16.45
N VAL A 629 -5.93 5.53 15.30
CA VAL A 629 -4.66 6.23 15.04
C VAL A 629 -4.86 7.73 15.08
N ALA A 630 -4.32 8.37 16.10
CA ALA A 630 -4.55 9.79 16.37
C ALA A 630 -3.79 10.76 15.46
N THR A 631 -2.72 10.32 14.79
CA THR A 631 -1.88 11.19 13.94
C THR A 631 -1.14 10.40 12.87
N GLY A 632 -0.70 11.09 11.83
CA GLY A 632 0.14 10.49 10.78
C GLY A 632 -0.64 9.86 9.64
N PRO A 633 0.04 9.08 8.78
CA PRO A 633 -0.58 8.53 7.57
C PRO A 633 -1.72 7.54 7.83
N GLY A 634 -1.69 6.84 8.97
CA GLY A 634 -2.73 5.91 9.38
C GLY A 634 -3.96 6.56 10.01
N MET A 635 -3.90 7.85 10.36
CA MET A 635 -5.06 8.56 10.91
C MET A 635 -6.19 8.60 9.89
N LEU A 636 -7.40 8.27 10.32
CA LEU A 636 -8.61 8.49 9.54
C LEU A 636 -9.20 9.86 9.89
N ASP A 637 -9.88 10.47 8.93
CA ASP A 637 -10.56 11.75 9.08
C ASP A 637 -11.96 11.64 8.49
N HIS A 638 -12.97 11.49 9.36
CA HIS A 638 -14.36 11.26 9.00
C HIS A 638 -14.55 9.99 8.14
N PRO A 639 -14.17 8.79 8.62
CA PRO A 639 -14.55 7.54 7.94
C PRO A 639 -16.06 7.33 8.08
N SER A 640 -16.78 7.19 6.97
CA SER A 640 -18.24 6.98 6.98
C SER A 640 -18.58 5.48 6.95
N LEU A 641 -18.10 4.71 6.02
CA LEU A 641 -18.35 3.26 5.93
C LEU A 641 -17.08 2.45 6.20
N ALA A 642 -17.20 1.38 6.96
CA ALA A 642 -16.14 0.38 7.15
C ALA A 642 -16.69 -1.03 6.99
N GLU A 643 -16.02 -1.87 6.21
CA GLU A 643 -16.44 -3.24 5.89
C GLU A 643 -15.32 -4.26 6.12
N LEU A 644 -15.69 -5.39 6.73
CA LEU A 644 -14.78 -6.54 6.84
C LEU A 644 -14.84 -7.37 5.56
N LEU A 645 -13.75 -7.37 4.80
CA LEU A 645 -13.64 -8.13 3.57
C LEU A 645 -13.46 -9.63 3.83
N PRO A 646 -13.81 -10.50 2.87
CA PRO A 646 -13.62 -11.96 3.00
C PRO A 646 -12.16 -12.37 3.29
N SER A 647 -11.19 -11.54 2.95
CA SER A 647 -9.77 -11.72 3.26
C SER A 647 -9.43 -11.50 4.75
N GLY A 648 -10.33 -10.92 5.53
CA GLY A 648 -10.11 -10.51 6.91
C GLY A 648 -9.44 -9.14 7.06
N VAL A 649 -9.35 -8.38 5.98
CA VAL A 649 -8.90 -6.98 5.96
C VAL A 649 -10.13 -6.08 6.11
N VAL A 650 -10.02 -4.97 6.80
CA VAL A 650 -11.08 -3.96 6.87
C VAL A 650 -10.79 -2.88 5.82
N MET A 651 -11.77 -2.62 4.96
CA MET A 651 -11.77 -1.48 4.04
C MET A 651 -12.63 -0.36 4.63
N ALA A 652 -12.21 0.87 4.44
CA ALA A 652 -12.97 2.05 4.85
C ALA A 652 -12.73 3.20 3.87
N ASN A 653 -13.72 4.04 3.70
CA ASN A 653 -13.51 5.35 3.13
C ASN A 653 -12.98 6.31 4.21
N ASP A 654 -12.23 7.30 3.77
CA ASP A 654 -11.54 8.28 4.61
C ASP A 654 -11.79 9.65 3.98
N ASP A 655 -12.99 10.16 4.22
CA ASP A 655 -13.66 11.20 3.44
C ASP A 655 -12.85 12.47 3.32
N TYR A 656 -12.48 13.07 4.43
CA TYR A 656 -11.79 14.35 4.42
C TYR A 656 -10.30 14.22 4.10
N ARG A 657 -9.81 12.98 3.97
CA ARG A 657 -8.50 12.71 3.40
C ARG A 657 -8.56 12.31 1.93
N ASN A 658 -9.75 12.34 1.32
CA ASN A 658 -9.98 12.11 -0.11
C ASN A 658 -9.45 10.77 -0.61
N ARG A 659 -9.65 9.70 0.16
CA ARG A 659 -9.13 8.36 -0.15
C ARG A 659 -10.02 7.24 0.39
N MET A 660 -9.90 6.09 -0.25
CA MET A 660 -10.26 4.79 0.30
C MET A 660 -9.02 4.15 0.90
N VAL A 661 -9.14 3.44 2.01
CA VAL A 661 -8.05 2.69 2.63
C VAL A 661 -8.49 1.27 2.98
N ALA A 662 -7.52 0.35 3.05
CA ALA A 662 -7.73 -0.94 3.69
C ALA A 662 -6.60 -1.19 4.70
N PHE A 663 -6.94 -1.77 5.85
CA PHE A 663 -5.99 -2.10 6.89
C PHE A 663 -6.20 -3.51 7.44
N ASP A 664 -5.10 -4.16 7.83
CA ASP A 664 -5.13 -5.47 8.49
C ASP A 664 -5.42 -5.26 9.97
N PRO A 665 -6.59 -5.67 10.50
CA PRO A 665 -6.94 -5.46 11.90
C PRO A 665 -6.01 -6.18 12.89
N LYS A 666 -5.26 -7.20 12.44
CA LYS A 666 -4.31 -7.93 13.30
C LYS A 666 -3.01 -7.16 13.53
N THR A 667 -2.62 -6.32 12.58
CA THR A 667 -1.36 -5.57 12.62
C THR A 667 -1.56 -4.07 12.70
N GLY A 668 -2.76 -3.57 12.39
CA GLY A 668 -3.07 -2.15 12.24
C GLY A 668 -2.37 -1.50 11.04
N ALA A 669 -1.78 -2.28 10.13
CA ALA A 669 -1.09 -1.73 8.97
C ALA A 669 -2.08 -1.34 7.89
N LEU A 670 -1.93 -0.15 7.30
CA LEU A 670 -2.55 0.18 6.02
C LEU A 670 -1.90 -0.68 4.93
N VAL A 671 -2.72 -1.45 4.22
CA VAL A 671 -2.27 -2.44 3.24
C VAL A 671 -2.68 -2.08 1.82
N TRP A 672 -3.58 -1.11 1.66
CA TRP A 672 -4.03 -0.62 0.37
C TRP A 672 -4.60 0.80 0.51
N GLN A 673 -4.54 1.56 -0.59
CA GLN A 673 -5.15 2.89 -0.70
C GLN A 673 -5.52 3.18 -2.16
N TYR A 674 -6.64 3.86 -2.37
CA TYR A 674 -7.01 4.54 -3.60
C TYR A 674 -7.43 5.97 -3.27
N GLY A 675 -7.06 6.93 -4.10
CA GLY A 675 -7.13 8.35 -3.77
C GLY A 675 -5.78 8.90 -3.29
N VAL A 676 -5.65 10.22 -3.26
CA VAL A 676 -4.43 10.93 -2.85
C VAL A 676 -4.70 11.64 -1.54
N ASN A 677 -3.99 11.23 -0.51
CA ASN A 677 -4.15 11.75 0.84
C ASN A 677 -4.15 13.30 0.88
N ASP A 678 -5.20 13.87 1.46
CA ASP A 678 -5.41 15.32 1.64
C ASP A 678 -5.47 16.13 0.32
N GLN A 679 -5.75 15.47 -0.82
CA GLN A 679 -5.84 16.12 -2.14
C GLN A 679 -7.10 15.71 -2.87
N ALA A 680 -8.09 16.59 -2.91
CA ALA A 680 -9.28 16.40 -3.72
C ALA A 680 -8.97 16.54 -5.23
N GLY A 681 -9.63 15.75 -6.07
CA GLY A 681 -9.50 15.87 -7.52
C GLY A 681 -10.35 14.90 -8.31
N THR A 682 -10.46 15.13 -9.62
CA THR A 682 -11.26 14.33 -10.56
C THR A 682 -10.43 13.44 -11.49
N ALA A 683 -9.09 13.58 -11.50
CA ALA A 683 -8.21 12.77 -12.34
C ALA A 683 -8.25 11.29 -11.93
N PRO A 684 -7.93 10.36 -12.83
CA PRO A 684 -7.78 8.95 -12.44
C PRO A 684 -6.82 8.79 -11.25
N GLY A 685 -7.25 8.01 -10.24
CA GLY A 685 -6.50 7.85 -8.99
C GLY A 685 -6.73 8.95 -7.95
N MET A 686 -7.61 9.93 -8.22
CA MET A 686 -8.01 10.96 -7.26
C MET A 686 -9.50 10.84 -6.93
N LEU A 687 -9.83 11.20 -5.69
CA LEU A 687 -11.19 11.28 -5.14
C LEU A 687 -11.41 12.65 -4.50
N ASN A 688 -12.64 12.94 -4.17
CA ASN A 688 -13.01 14.12 -3.39
C ASN A 688 -14.14 13.75 -2.43
N THR A 689 -13.81 13.64 -1.16
CA THR A 689 -14.74 13.24 -0.09
C THR A 689 -15.51 11.97 -0.52
N PRO A 690 -14.84 10.82 -0.76
CA PRO A 690 -15.54 9.57 -1.07
C PRO A 690 -16.32 9.12 0.13
N ASP A 691 -17.55 8.69 -0.06
CA ASP A 691 -18.41 8.17 1.00
C ASP A 691 -18.61 6.66 0.85
N GLY A 692 -19.78 6.15 0.56
CA GLY A 692 -20.04 4.73 0.46
C GLY A 692 -19.27 4.00 -0.64
N PHE A 693 -19.16 2.70 -0.48
CA PHE A 693 -18.54 1.80 -1.46
C PHE A 693 -19.15 0.41 -1.42
N ASP A 694 -18.95 -0.38 -2.49
CA ASP A 694 -19.37 -1.77 -2.54
C ASP A 694 -18.47 -2.60 -3.46
N LEU A 695 -18.48 -3.91 -3.29
CA LEU A 695 -17.70 -4.87 -4.05
C LEU A 695 -18.59 -5.80 -4.86
N LEU A 696 -18.29 -5.94 -6.16
CA LEU A 696 -18.96 -6.88 -7.06
C LEU A 696 -17.99 -7.99 -7.49
N LEU A 697 -18.24 -9.22 -7.06
CA LEU A 697 -17.49 -10.38 -7.51
C LEU A 697 -17.88 -10.81 -8.94
N PRO A 698 -17.02 -11.58 -9.64
CA PRO A 698 -17.31 -12.03 -11.01
C PRO A 698 -18.57 -12.90 -11.15
N ASP A 699 -19.07 -13.49 -10.06
CA ASP A 699 -20.32 -14.27 -10.04
C ASP A 699 -21.57 -13.41 -9.80
N GLY A 700 -21.40 -12.09 -9.66
CA GLY A 700 -22.46 -11.13 -9.40
C GLY A 700 -22.85 -11.01 -7.93
N SER A 701 -22.11 -11.62 -7.02
CA SER A 701 -22.36 -11.45 -5.58
C SER A 701 -21.63 -10.22 -5.01
N THR A 702 -22.20 -9.65 -3.96
CA THR A 702 -21.65 -8.55 -3.16
C THR A 702 -21.26 -9.13 -1.81
N PRO A 703 -19.97 -9.39 -1.55
CA PRO A 703 -19.54 -10.17 -0.37
C PRO A 703 -19.83 -9.47 0.95
N THR A 704 -19.94 -8.16 0.97
CA THR A 704 -20.15 -7.32 2.15
C THR A 704 -21.65 -7.07 2.40
N HIS A 705 -22.48 -7.03 1.36
CA HIS A 705 -23.92 -6.78 1.45
C HIS A 705 -24.77 -8.02 1.13
N GLN A 706 -24.50 -9.15 1.77
CA GLN A 706 -25.18 -10.44 1.50
C GLN A 706 -26.67 -10.45 1.86
N ALA A 707 -27.13 -9.53 2.68
CA ALA A 707 -28.53 -9.42 3.09
C ALA A 707 -29.42 -8.67 2.09
N THR A 708 -28.80 -7.97 1.13
CA THR A 708 -29.49 -7.17 0.11
C THR A 708 -29.97 -7.98 -1.09
N GLY A 709 -30.77 -7.37 -1.96
CA GLY A 709 -31.39 -7.95 -3.15
C GLY A 709 -30.57 -7.91 -4.43
#